data_8c6aa176984bde9ff7274bc6e7b654aa
#
_entry.id   8c6aa176984bde9ff7274bc6e7b654aa
#
_cell.length_a   1.000
_cell.length_b   1.000
_cell.length_c   1.000
_cell.angle_alpha   90.00
_cell.angle_beta   90.00
_cell.angle_gamma   90.00
#
_symmetry.space_group_name_H-M   'P 1'
#
loop_
_entity.id
_entity.type
_entity.pdbx_description
1 polymer ?
#
loop_
_entity_poly.entity_id
_entity_poly.type
_entity_poly.pdbx_seq_one_letter_code
_entity_poly.pdbx_strand_id
1 'polypeptide(L)'
;IYGLLPGLTVMQNTSWGTDKSRLNVRGRGSLNGDTPLFVVDGFARPIEYINLSEIESISVLKDGAATALWGGRGANGVVLITTKRGMYSKKEIKVDYKFGLGLPVNQPEFADAYTYAKARNEALRYDGLQPDMDEASFLAGGNSDLYPNVDWQKEALRNHTTSHQLDITFRGGGKRLRYFSVLNYKNDMGLLNSKYTDYTDRYNSQMKKYFLNLRMNLDVDITDVTKLKLNMLGMLRETKRPTTSEATLFEQIFNTPSAAFPVQTQNGLWGSNNVLKTNPIANLADVGYYKLNQRMLQADLRLIQDLSVLTRGLSAELAIAYDNNATYQETAKKSFMYQTIEKGTDGEPVYTNYGNPNDELEISNKGLANQYIHANFEAKVNYHRTWDKHDFTASAMFRQESMTLTGANNSRYRQYIIGTVGYNFDNRYMVDVVANCFGSSVLGKNDKYRAYPAISAAWILSNENFMKGISAFDYLKLRASYGRSGYDIYDYDMDKQYWIGSGSYYFQAGNTSAGSSLKEGMLAMEQLDLEVADKYNIGLDMSLLKGLTFSIDGFYDKRSNILIEGSGLISSAIGVTIPQMNAGKVETKGTELSTMWKKEYKNFSYYIGANFSYAKSKVIENGEGYQPYGYLSKKGYPIGQCFGWEAIGYFRDEEDIKNSPVQKFSEVRPGDVKYRDLNGDKVIDSNDQKAIGYSTAIPEIYYGINLGFEYKGFGVDALFQGVGHYSVMLNTASVYWPLRNNTNISNWYLNDKIRWTEDTKDIANVPRLTTLDNANNFRNSTQWLENGSYFKLRNLNVYYNFPSSWAKKVKMEKIQVYARANNLFSLDHVKYMNCEDLKINYPDMTSVYFGLNINF
;
A
#
# COMPACT_ATOMS: atom_id res chain seq x y z
N ILE A 1 -8.88 8.39 5.06
CA ILE A 1 -9.70 8.15 3.86
C ILE A 1 -10.26 6.74 3.75
N TYR A 2 -9.98 5.82 4.70
CA TYR A 2 -10.50 4.46 4.74
C TYR A 2 -12.03 4.48 4.73
N GLY A 3 -12.66 3.84 3.75
CA GLY A 3 -14.12 3.72 3.66
C GLY A 3 -14.92 5.02 3.49
N LEU A 4 -14.27 6.18 3.38
CA LEU A 4 -14.95 7.47 3.26
C LEU A 4 -15.32 7.86 1.82
N LEU A 5 -14.63 7.31 0.84
CA LEU A 5 -14.82 7.66 -0.57
C LEU A 5 -15.28 6.42 -1.36
N PRO A 6 -16.49 6.45 -1.96
CA PRO A 6 -17.00 5.31 -2.71
C PRO A 6 -16.11 5.04 -3.93
N GLY A 7 -15.83 3.77 -4.20
CA GLY A 7 -14.96 3.34 -5.28
C GLY A 7 -13.46 3.43 -5.00
N LEU A 8 -13.04 4.02 -3.88
CA LEU A 8 -11.63 4.02 -3.45
C LEU A 8 -11.41 2.95 -2.38
N THR A 9 -10.69 1.89 -2.74
CA THR A 9 -10.24 0.86 -1.79
C THR A 9 -8.90 1.28 -1.20
N VAL A 10 -8.79 1.21 0.12
CA VAL A 10 -7.58 1.53 0.88
C VAL A 10 -7.27 0.38 1.83
N MET A 11 -6.11 -0.26 1.65
CA MET A 11 -5.63 -1.32 2.54
C MET A 11 -4.32 -0.89 3.19
N GLN A 12 -4.19 -1.17 4.48
CA GLN A 12 -3.03 -0.77 5.26
C GLN A 12 -1.85 -1.71 5.01
N ASN A 13 -0.65 -1.14 4.91
CA ASN A 13 0.60 -1.87 5.03
C ASN A 13 1.17 -1.70 6.45
N THR A 14 1.84 -2.71 6.97
CA THR A 14 2.38 -2.76 8.34
C THR A 14 3.86 -2.37 8.42
N SER A 15 4.40 -1.64 7.47
CA SER A 15 5.80 -1.18 7.51
C SER A 15 5.93 0.16 8.23
N TRP A 16 6.85 0.27 9.18
CA TRP A 16 7.13 1.52 9.90
C TRP A 16 7.78 2.59 9.01
N GLY A 17 8.63 2.17 8.08
CA GLY A 17 9.37 3.07 7.18
C GLY A 17 8.55 3.67 6.05
N THR A 18 7.42 3.06 5.68
CA THR A 18 6.59 3.47 4.55
C THR A 18 5.17 3.74 5.01
N ASP A 19 4.70 4.97 4.86
CA ASP A 19 3.29 5.32 5.08
C ASP A 19 2.41 4.95 3.85
N LYS A 20 2.84 3.97 3.06
CA LYS A 20 2.19 3.59 1.81
C LYS A 20 1.09 2.58 2.06
N SER A 21 -0.14 3.06 2.13
CA SER A 21 -1.31 2.20 1.97
C SER A 21 -1.46 1.80 0.50
N ARG A 22 -1.97 0.60 0.25
CA ARG A 22 -2.39 0.20 -1.10
C ARG A 22 -3.71 0.89 -1.42
N LEU A 23 -3.71 1.67 -2.50
CA LEU A 23 -4.88 2.41 -2.95
C LEU A 23 -5.23 1.96 -4.36
N ASN A 24 -6.50 1.69 -4.64
CA ASN A 24 -7.01 1.54 -5.98
C ASN A 24 -8.43 2.07 -6.14
N VAL A 25 -8.79 2.36 -7.39
CA VAL A 25 -10.10 2.89 -7.75
C VAL A 25 -10.83 1.85 -8.58
N ARG A 26 -12.06 1.45 -8.13
CA ARG A 26 -12.94 0.50 -8.82
C ARG A 26 -12.33 -0.88 -9.07
N GLY A 27 -11.52 -1.36 -8.09
CA GLY A 27 -10.88 -2.66 -8.20
C GLY A 27 -9.64 -2.63 -9.11
N ARG A 28 -9.06 -3.78 -9.37
CA ARG A 28 -7.87 -3.94 -10.18
C ARG A 28 -8.24 -4.19 -11.64
N GLY A 29 -7.97 -3.22 -12.51
CA GLY A 29 -8.29 -3.30 -13.93
C GLY A 29 -7.09 -3.63 -14.83
N SER A 30 -5.84 -3.53 -14.33
CA SER A 30 -4.62 -3.82 -15.08
C SER A 30 -3.83 -4.97 -14.46
N LEU A 31 -3.15 -5.75 -15.30
CA LEU A 31 -2.19 -6.77 -14.88
C LEU A 31 -0.89 -6.16 -14.35
N ASN A 32 -0.57 -4.90 -14.76
CA ASN A 32 0.69 -4.22 -14.48
C ASN A 32 0.66 -3.23 -13.32
N GLY A 33 -0.49 -3.01 -12.69
CA GLY A 33 -0.64 -2.12 -11.54
C GLY A 33 -2.00 -1.46 -11.48
N ASP A 34 -2.31 -0.91 -10.30
CA ASP A 34 -3.63 -0.41 -9.97
C ASP A 34 -3.60 0.95 -9.24
N THR A 35 -2.41 1.52 -9.04
CA THR A 35 -2.24 2.80 -8.32
C THR A 35 -2.87 3.95 -9.10
N PRO A 36 -3.78 4.73 -8.50
CA PRO A 36 -4.35 5.90 -9.13
C PRO A 36 -3.34 7.03 -9.28
N LEU A 37 -3.61 7.94 -10.21
CA LEU A 37 -2.84 9.18 -10.33
C LEU A 37 -3.24 10.16 -9.21
N PHE A 38 -2.28 10.64 -8.45
CA PHE A 38 -2.51 11.72 -7.48
C PHE A 38 -2.20 13.08 -8.12
N VAL A 39 -3.11 14.02 -7.92
CA VAL A 39 -3.01 15.38 -8.44
C VAL A 39 -3.23 16.35 -7.30
N VAL A 40 -2.24 17.19 -7.04
CA VAL A 40 -2.27 18.23 -6.00
C VAL A 40 -2.23 19.60 -6.64
N ASP A 41 -3.27 20.39 -6.41
CA ASP A 41 -3.45 21.74 -6.97
C ASP A 41 -3.25 21.81 -8.50
N GLY A 42 -3.62 20.72 -9.22
CA GLY A 42 -3.57 20.62 -10.67
C GLY A 42 -2.34 19.92 -11.25
N PHE A 43 -1.35 19.55 -10.45
CA PHE A 43 -0.13 18.87 -10.87
C PHE A 43 -0.01 17.46 -10.30
N ALA A 44 0.53 16.54 -11.10
CA ALA A 44 0.77 15.16 -10.67
C ALA A 44 1.88 15.12 -9.60
N ARG A 45 1.52 14.76 -8.36
CA ARG A 45 2.42 14.78 -7.19
C ARG A 45 2.13 13.60 -6.25
N PRO A 46 3.16 13.01 -5.61
CA PRO A 46 2.96 11.96 -4.59
C PRO A 46 2.17 12.47 -3.38
N ILE A 47 1.28 11.63 -2.84
CA ILE A 47 0.44 11.96 -1.68
C ILE A 47 1.18 11.84 -0.34
N GLU A 48 2.25 11.06 -0.27
CA GLU A 48 2.94 10.70 0.97
C GLU A 48 3.54 11.90 1.72
N TYR A 49 3.55 13.05 1.09
CA TYR A 49 4.16 14.27 1.61
C TYR A 49 3.16 15.33 2.06
N ILE A 50 1.87 15.02 1.99
CA ILE A 50 0.81 15.96 2.33
C ILE A 50 0.25 15.65 3.72
N ASN A 51 0.22 16.66 4.59
CA ASN A 51 -0.44 16.56 5.87
C ASN A 51 -1.95 16.84 5.73
N LEU A 52 -2.78 16.15 6.52
CA LEU A 52 -4.23 16.39 6.54
C LEU A 52 -4.62 17.83 6.88
N SER A 53 -3.80 18.53 7.68
CA SER A 53 -4.03 19.95 8.01
C SER A 53 -3.96 20.89 6.81
N GLU A 54 -3.30 20.47 5.71
CA GLU A 54 -3.13 21.23 4.47
C GLU A 54 -4.32 21.07 3.51
N ILE A 55 -5.09 20.00 3.65
CA ILE A 55 -6.11 19.57 2.67
C ILE A 55 -7.40 20.32 2.90
N GLU A 56 -7.93 20.95 1.84
CA GLU A 56 -9.28 21.49 1.78
C GLU A 56 -10.30 20.44 1.32
N SER A 57 -9.98 19.70 0.23
CA SER A 57 -10.86 18.67 -0.32
C SER A 57 -10.08 17.56 -1.02
N ILE A 58 -10.70 16.39 -1.04
CA ILE A 58 -10.25 15.21 -1.82
C ILE A 58 -11.41 14.76 -2.69
N SER A 59 -11.16 14.60 -3.99
CA SER A 59 -12.14 14.08 -4.94
C SER A 59 -11.52 12.92 -5.73
N VAL A 60 -12.31 11.88 -5.99
CA VAL A 60 -11.88 10.74 -6.79
C VAL A 60 -12.57 10.77 -8.13
N LEU A 61 -11.81 10.98 -9.20
CA LEU A 61 -12.27 10.92 -10.57
C LEU A 61 -12.19 9.46 -11.03
N LYS A 62 -13.35 8.86 -11.30
CA LYS A 62 -13.50 7.43 -11.59
C LYS A 62 -13.99 7.20 -13.01
N ASP A 63 -14.85 8.09 -13.47
CA ASP A 63 -15.56 8.00 -14.73
C ASP A 63 -14.69 8.40 -15.91
N GLY A 64 -15.00 7.87 -17.09
CA GLY A 64 -14.27 8.14 -18.32
C GLY A 64 -14.19 9.62 -18.64
N ALA A 65 -15.28 10.39 -18.50
CA ALA A 65 -15.32 11.82 -18.79
C ALA A 65 -14.33 12.64 -17.94
N ALA A 66 -14.22 12.30 -16.65
CA ALA A 66 -13.31 12.98 -15.73
C ALA A 66 -11.85 12.53 -15.88
N THR A 67 -11.61 11.25 -16.19
CA THR A 67 -10.25 10.69 -16.30
C THR A 67 -9.61 10.94 -17.67
N ALA A 68 -10.38 11.19 -18.73
CA ALA A 68 -9.88 11.54 -20.05
C ALA A 68 -9.03 12.83 -20.07
N LEU A 69 -9.28 13.76 -19.13
CA LEU A 69 -8.45 14.96 -18.95
C LEU A 69 -6.97 14.63 -18.66
N TRP A 70 -6.69 13.43 -18.11
CA TRP A 70 -5.35 12.95 -17.79
C TRP A 70 -4.77 11.99 -18.85
N GLY A 71 -5.47 11.83 -19.98
CA GLY A 71 -5.01 11.09 -21.15
C GLY A 71 -4.42 9.73 -20.79
N GLY A 72 -3.17 9.52 -21.18
CA GLY A 72 -2.42 8.30 -20.93
C GLY A 72 -2.11 7.95 -19.47
N ARG A 73 -2.59 8.73 -18.48
CA ARG A 73 -2.37 8.48 -17.04
C ARG A 73 -3.65 8.29 -16.24
N GLY A 74 -4.83 8.40 -16.89
CA GLY A 74 -6.12 8.40 -16.21
C GLY A 74 -6.75 7.03 -15.98
N ALA A 75 -6.23 5.97 -16.55
CA ALA A 75 -6.91 4.67 -16.58
C ALA A 75 -7.21 4.08 -15.19
N ASN A 76 -6.31 4.22 -14.23
CA ASN A 76 -6.49 3.71 -12.85
C ASN A 76 -7.29 4.66 -11.94
N GLY A 77 -7.92 5.71 -12.51
CA GLY A 77 -8.57 6.76 -11.75
C GLY A 77 -7.59 7.86 -11.31
N VAL A 78 -8.16 8.97 -10.87
CA VAL A 78 -7.38 10.13 -10.42
C VAL A 78 -7.90 10.62 -9.09
N VAL A 79 -7.01 10.82 -8.13
CA VAL A 79 -7.32 11.40 -6.82
C VAL A 79 -6.87 12.86 -6.84
N LEU A 80 -7.85 13.76 -6.89
CA LEU A 80 -7.60 15.21 -6.84
C LEU A 80 -7.56 15.68 -5.39
N ILE A 81 -6.52 16.40 -5.05
CA ILE A 81 -6.33 17.00 -3.74
C ILE A 81 -6.20 18.50 -3.94
N THR A 82 -7.08 19.25 -3.29
CA THR A 82 -7.00 20.71 -3.26
C THR A 82 -6.51 21.14 -1.88
N THR A 83 -5.48 21.98 -1.84
CA THR A 83 -4.93 22.48 -0.59
C THR A 83 -5.64 23.76 -0.16
N LYS A 84 -5.62 24.04 1.15
CA LYS A 84 -6.25 25.22 1.77
C LYS A 84 -5.61 26.51 1.24
N ARG A 85 -6.44 27.53 1.12
CA ARG A 85 -6.03 28.89 0.67
C ARG A 85 -6.39 29.94 1.68
N GLY A 86 -5.84 31.14 1.51
CA GLY A 86 -6.15 32.31 2.31
C GLY A 86 -7.61 32.74 2.22
N MET A 87 -8.05 33.53 3.19
CA MET A 87 -9.42 34.08 3.26
C MET A 87 -9.39 35.60 3.30
N TYR A 88 -10.46 36.19 2.75
CA TYR A 88 -10.63 37.66 2.85
C TYR A 88 -10.92 38.10 4.30
N SER A 89 -10.28 39.20 4.70
CA SER A 89 -10.62 39.97 5.93
C SER A 89 -10.59 39.22 7.26
N LYS A 90 -10.18 37.94 7.29
CA LYS A 90 -10.04 37.12 8.52
C LYS A 90 -8.58 36.74 8.72
N LYS A 91 -8.10 36.88 9.97
CA LYS A 91 -6.83 36.31 10.39
C LYS A 91 -7.12 35.16 11.33
N GLU A 92 -6.54 34.02 11.10
CA GLU A 92 -6.69 32.80 11.88
C GLU A 92 -5.31 32.22 12.14
N ILE A 93 -4.98 32.01 13.40
CA ILE A 93 -3.81 31.26 13.82
C ILE A 93 -4.33 30.05 14.57
N LYS A 94 -4.03 28.85 14.05
CA LYS A 94 -4.45 27.61 14.65
C LYS A 94 -3.22 26.82 15.06
N VAL A 95 -3.20 26.36 16.30
CA VAL A 95 -2.18 25.47 16.85
C VAL A 95 -2.85 24.16 17.24
N ASP A 96 -2.37 23.04 16.70
CA ASP A 96 -2.81 21.70 17.03
C ASP A 96 -1.61 20.88 17.50
N TYR A 97 -1.58 20.52 18.76
CA TYR A 97 -0.57 19.63 19.30
C TYR A 97 -1.22 18.32 19.71
N LYS A 98 -0.58 17.21 19.36
CA LYS A 98 -1.02 15.89 19.79
C LYS A 98 0.17 15.01 20.19
N PHE A 99 -0.05 14.32 21.31
CA PHE A 99 0.80 13.26 21.81
C PHE A 99 0.14 11.91 21.50
N GLY A 100 0.88 10.97 20.94
CA GLY A 100 0.41 9.66 20.56
C GLY A 100 1.13 8.53 21.26
N LEU A 101 0.37 7.52 21.65
CA LEU A 101 0.87 6.23 22.13
C LEU A 101 0.44 5.17 21.11
N GLY A 102 1.39 4.39 20.61
CA GLY A 102 1.14 3.23 19.77
C GLY A 102 1.36 1.94 20.55
N LEU A 103 0.37 1.06 20.51
CA LEU A 103 0.39 -0.25 21.17
C LEU A 103 0.43 -1.33 20.10
N PRO A 104 1.41 -2.24 20.11
CA PRO A 104 1.44 -3.36 19.16
C PRO A 104 0.29 -4.33 19.46
N VAL A 105 -0.38 -4.76 18.40
CA VAL A 105 -1.52 -5.69 18.46
C VAL A 105 -1.32 -6.80 17.44
N ASN A 106 -2.11 -7.87 17.56
CA ASN A 106 -2.06 -9.04 16.66
C ASN A 106 -0.64 -9.63 16.54
N GLN A 107 0.10 -9.70 17.64
CA GLN A 107 1.42 -10.30 17.63
C GLN A 107 1.32 -11.82 17.81
N PRO A 108 2.11 -12.62 17.07
CA PRO A 108 2.20 -14.03 17.30
C PRO A 108 2.87 -14.29 18.66
N GLU A 109 2.36 -15.27 19.36
CA GLU A 109 2.97 -15.85 20.56
C GLU A 109 3.69 -17.14 20.17
N PHE A 110 4.94 -17.29 20.58
CA PHE A 110 5.77 -18.44 20.25
C PHE A 110 5.99 -19.33 21.46
N ALA A 111 6.36 -20.58 21.17
CA ALA A 111 6.69 -21.57 22.17
C ALA A 111 7.87 -21.14 23.04
N ASP A 112 7.81 -21.44 24.33
CA ASP A 112 8.99 -21.44 25.18
C ASP A 112 9.96 -22.56 24.78
N ALA A 113 11.15 -22.56 25.37
CA ALA A 113 12.21 -23.49 24.97
C ALA A 113 11.85 -24.96 25.20
N TYR A 114 11.18 -25.29 26.30
CA TYR A 114 10.73 -26.66 26.57
C TYR A 114 9.65 -27.12 25.58
N THR A 115 8.64 -26.28 25.35
CA THR A 115 7.57 -26.55 24.41
C THR A 115 8.10 -26.67 22.97
N TYR A 116 9.06 -25.82 22.61
CA TYR A 116 9.75 -25.91 21.32
C TYR A 116 10.52 -27.22 21.19
N ALA A 117 11.34 -27.59 22.20
CA ALA A 117 12.12 -28.82 22.19
C ALA A 117 11.23 -30.06 22.04
N LYS A 118 10.10 -30.13 22.74
CA LYS A 118 9.11 -31.18 22.62
C LYS A 118 8.50 -31.25 21.22
N ALA A 119 8.07 -30.09 20.67
CA ALA A 119 7.48 -30.01 19.32
C ALA A 119 8.50 -30.39 18.23
N ARG A 120 9.75 -29.96 18.35
CA ARG A 120 10.83 -30.31 17.44
C ARG A 120 11.14 -31.83 17.49
N ASN A 121 11.28 -32.40 18.67
CA ASN A 121 11.51 -33.81 18.82
C ASN A 121 10.33 -34.68 18.31
N GLU A 122 9.08 -34.20 18.48
CA GLU A 122 7.90 -34.79 17.87
C GLU A 122 8.01 -34.78 16.34
N ALA A 123 8.36 -33.61 15.76
CA ALA A 123 8.54 -33.44 14.32
C ALA A 123 9.63 -34.38 13.77
N LEU A 124 10.80 -34.48 14.45
CA LEU A 124 11.89 -35.37 14.07
C LEU A 124 11.48 -36.83 14.06
N ARG A 125 10.73 -37.28 15.08
CA ARG A 125 10.20 -38.66 15.10
C ARG A 125 9.30 -38.94 13.88
N TYR A 126 8.41 -38.03 13.56
CA TYR A 126 7.56 -38.17 12.36
C TYR A 126 8.33 -38.06 11.04
N ASP A 127 9.46 -37.36 11.05
CA ASP A 127 10.37 -37.27 9.89
C ASP A 127 11.30 -38.51 9.78
N GLY A 128 11.22 -39.46 10.75
CA GLY A 128 12.09 -40.64 10.81
C GLY A 128 13.52 -40.33 11.24
N LEU A 129 13.70 -39.19 11.91
CA LEU A 129 14.98 -38.68 12.41
C LEU A 129 15.07 -38.88 13.93
N GLN A 130 16.29 -38.88 14.46
CA GLN A 130 16.50 -38.96 15.89
C GLN A 130 16.19 -37.60 16.55
N PRO A 131 15.52 -37.58 17.71
CA PRO A 131 15.42 -36.39 18.55
C PRO A 131 16.77 -35.78 18.86
N ASP A 132 16.88 -34.48 18.75
CA ASP A 132 18.12 -33.73 18.95
C ASP A 132 18.08 -32.74 20.12
N MET A 133 16.93 -32.62 20.80
CA MET A 133 16.73 -31.70 21.93
C MET A 133 16.58 -32.49 23.27
N ASP A 134 17.29 -32.05 24.30
CA ASP A 134 17.21 -32.59 25.64
C ASP A 134 16.05 -31.96 26.44
N GLU A 135 14.82 -32.50 26.23
CA GLU A 135 13.59 -31.96 26.83
C GLU A 135 13.68 -31.83 28.36
N ALA A 136 14.33 -32.78 29.02
CA ALA A 136 14.45 -32.80 30.49
C ALA A 136 15.30 -31.65 31.01
N SER A 137 16.40 -31.34 30.34
CA SER A 137 17.29 -30.25 30.74
C SER A 137 16.67 -28.87 30.44
N PHE A 138 15.90 -28.74 29.34
CA PHE A 138 15.12 -27.52 29.09
C PHE A 138 14.02 -27.30 30.13
N LEU A 139 13.34 -28.37 30.57
CA LEU A 139 12.32 -28.30 31.63
C LEU A 139 12.94 -27.95 33.00
N ALA A 140 14.09 -28.53 33.32
CA ALA A 140 14.78 -28.30 34.60
C ALA A 140 15.44 -26.90 34.68
N GLY A 141 15.60 -26.18 33.59
CA GLY A 141 16.31 -24.91 33.55
C GLY A 141 17.81 -25.10 33.81
N GLY A 142 18.47 -25.98 33.05
CA GLY A 142 19.90 -26.29 33.17
C GLY A 142 20.82 -25.09 32.87
N ASN A 143 22.06 -25.36 32.46
CA ASN A 143 23.02 -24.30 32.06
C ASN A 143 22.39 -23.39 31.01
N SER A 144 22.33 -22.09 31.30
CA SER A 144 21.62 -21.09 30.44
C SER A 144 22.21 -20.93 29.05
N ASP A 145 23.47 -21.32 28.85
CA ASP A 145 24.09 -21.26 27.53
C ASP A 145 23.75 -22.48 26.67
N LEU A 146 23.65 -23.66 27.29
CA LEU A 146 23.27 -24.91 26.64
C LEU A 146 21.75 -25.07 26.50
N TYR A 147 20.98 -24.57 27.47
CA TYR A 147 19.52 -24.71 27.54
C TYR A 147 18.85 -23.35 27.71
N PRO A 148 19.04 -22.42 26.74
CA PRO A 148 18.47 -21.09 26.80
C PRO A 148 16.94 -21.12 26.67
N ASN A 149 16.28 -20.09 27.25
CA ASN A 149 14.86 -19.85 27.06
C ASN A 149 14.65 -18.35 26.85
N VAL A 150 14.76 -17.93 25.60
CA VAL A 150 14.74 -16.52 25.21
C VAL A 150 13.42 -16.16 24.52
N ASP A 151 12.70 -15.22 25.10
CA ASP A 151 11.58 -14.56 24.41
C ASP A 151 12.11 -13.38 23.57
N TRP A 152 12.42 -13.67 22.32
CA TRP A 152 13.05 -12.72 21.38
C TRP A 152 12.21 -11.46 21.16
N GLN A 153 10.88 -11.58 21.19
CA GLN A 153 10.00 -10.42 21.03
C GLN A 153 10.11 -9.50 22.25
N LYS A 154 10.09 -10.06 23.45
CA LYS A 154 10.16 -9.31 24.69
C LYS A 154 11.54 -8.66 24.92
N GLU A 155 12.61 -9.34 24.46
CA GLU A 155 13.95 -8.76 24.48
C GLU A 155 14.10 -7.62 23.46
N ALA A 156 13.64 -7.84 22.22
CA ALA A 156 13.83 -6.89 21.12
C ALA A 156 12.89 -5.69 21.16
N LEU A 157 11.67 -5.82 21.68
CA LEU A 157 10.59 -4.86 21.52
C LEU A 157 10.14 -4.23 22.84
N ARG A 158 9.69 -2.99 22.77
CA ARG A 158 8.98 -2.29 23.84
C ARG A 158 7.47 -2.51 23.73
N ASN A 159 6.77 -2.28 24.84
CA ASN A 159 5.32 -2.44 24.87
C ASN A 159 4.55 -1.29 24.21
N HIS A 160 5.22 -0.17 23.88
CA HIS A 160 4.59 0.98 23.25
C HIS A 160 5.59 1.83 22.48
N THR A 161 5.06 2.62 21.56
CA THR A 161 5.78 3.71 20.87
C THR A 161 5.20 5.06 21.25
N THR A 162 5.96 6.12 20.99
CA THR A 162 5.52 7.50 21.22
C THR A 162 5.59 8.31 19.93
N SER A 163 4.65 9.24 19.78
CA SER A 163 4.59 10.18 18.67
C SER A 163 4.23 11.57 19.17
N HIS A 164 4.93 12.59 18.67
CA HIS A 164 4.62 13.99 18.90
C HIS A 164 4.36 14.67 17.56
N GLN A 165 3.25 15.39 17.47
CA GLN A 165 2.95 16.18 16.29
C GLN A 165 2.48 17.56 16.68
N LEU A 166 3.01 18.58 15.99
CA LEU A 166 2.65 19.99 16.13
C LEU A 166 2.33 20.55 14.75
N ASP A 167 1.13 21.07 14.58
CA ASP A 167 0.67 21.75 13.38
C ASP A 167 0.36 23.21 13.73
N ILE A 168 1.04 24.17 13.09
CA ILE A 168 0.79 25.61 13.25
C ILE A 168 0.32 26.16 11.92
N THR A 169 -0.92 26.64 11.88
CA THR A 169 -1.54 27.17 10.68
C THR A 169 -1.73 28.69 10.80
N PHE A 170 -1.35 29.40 9.74
CA PHE A 170 -1.60 30.82 9.56
C PHE A 170 -2.48 31.00 8.32
N ARG A 171 -3.64 31.61 8.46
CA ARG A 171 -4.57 31.86 7.37
C ARG A 171 -5.13 33.25 7.46
N GLY A 172 -5.19 33.94 6.32
CA GLY A 172 -5.73 35.30 6.34
C GLY A 172 -5.58 36.02 5.00
N GLY A 173 -5.81 37.34 5.02
CA GLY A 173 -5.60 38.14 3.86
C GLY A 173 -6.45 39.40 3.82
N GLY A 174 -6.17 40.22 2.85
CA GLY A 174 -6.88 41.46 2.48
C GLY A 174 -7.39 41.40 1.05
N LYS A 175 -7.74 42.55 0.50
CA LYS A 175 -8.30 42.66 -0.86
C LYS A 175 -7.33 42.17 -1.94
N ARG A 176 -6.01 42.41 -1.79
CA ARG A 176 -5.00 42.13 -2.83
C ARG A 176 -4.15 40.88 -2.54
N LEU A 177 -4.01 40.49 -1.28
CA LEU A 177 -3.18 39.34 -0.88
C LEU A 177 -3.94 38.47 0.08
N ARG A 178 -4.03 37.17 -0.21
CA ARG A 178 -4.54 36.15 0.67
C ARG A 178 -3.46 35.08 0.85
N TYR A 179 -3.32 34.61 2.06
CA TYR A 179 -2.29 33.62 2.40
C TYR A 179 -2.81 32.50 3.27
N PHE A 180 -2.28 31.32 3.03
CA PHE A 180 -2.35 30.17 3.89
C PHE A 180 -0.95 29.62 4.08
N SER A 181 -0.54 29.40 5.30
CA SER A 181 0.73 28.75 5.61
C SER A 181 0.53 27.75 6.74
N VAL A 182 1.18 26.60 6.68
CA VAL A 182 1.18 25.61 7.74
C VAL A 182 2.57 25.04 7.93
N LEU A 183 3.01 25.03 9.18
CA LEU A 183 4.20 24.34 9.63
C LEU A 183 3.77 23.06 10.36
N ASN A 184 4.22 21.91 9.87
CA ASN A 184 3.99 20.62 10.49
C ASN A 184 5.30 20.07 11.00
N TYR A 185 5.33 19.63 12.24
CA TYR A 185 6.43 18.90 12.84
C TYR A 185 5.90 17.58 13.39
N LYS A 186 6.59 16.48 13.10
CA LYS A 186 6.26 15.16 13.63
C LYS A 186 7.52 14.41 14.02
N ASN A 187 7.47 13.74 15.17
CA ASN A 187 8.54 12.89 15.68
C ASN A 187 7.92 11.57 16.14
N ASP A 188 8.26 10.49 15.46
CA ASP A 188 7.82 9.13 15.78
C ASP A 188 9.01 8.31 16.30
N MET A 189 8.86 7.65 17.42
CA MET A 189 9.80 6.65 17.92
C MET A 189 9.30 5.24 17.59
N GLY A 190 10.21 4.37 17.18
CA GLY A 190 9.92 2.97 16.88
C GLY A 190 9.79 2.10 18.12
N LEU A 191 9.55 0.81 17.88
CA LEU A 191 9.21 -0.19 18.91
C LEU A 191 10.44 -0.90 19.50
N LEU A 192 11.65 -0.65 19.01
CA LEU A 192 12.83 -1.36 19.47
C LEU A 192 13.16 -1.04 20.94
N ASN A 193 13.66 -2.05 21.67
CA ASN A 193 13.97 -1.93 23.09
C ASN A 193 15.18 -1.02 23.31
N SER A 194 15.02 0.01 24.17
CA SER A 194 16.06 1.00 24.47
C SER A 194 17.31 0.39 25.12
N LYS A 195 17.17 -0.71 25.87
CA LYS A 195 18.28 -1.48 26.45
C LYS A 195 19.34 -1.81 25.38
N TYR A 196 18.89 -2.11 24.16
CA TYR A 196 19.75 -2.56 23.08
C TYR A 196 20.00 -1.47 22.03
N THR A 197 19.08 -0.53 21.82
CA THR A 197 19.31 0.56 20.87
C THR A 197 20.33 1.58 21.35
N ASP A 198 20.54 1.65 22.66
CA ASP A 198 21.53 2.49 23.34
C ASP A 198 22.74 1.67 23.84
N TYR A 199 22.99 0.49 23.23
CA TYR A 199 24.02 -0.46 23.63
C TYR A 199 25.43 0.11 23.57
N THR A 200 25.71 1.04 22.70
CA THR A 200 26.99 1.70 22.52
C THR A 200 26.88 3.20 22.60
N ASP A 201 27.88 3.90 23.21
CA ASP A 201 27.94 5.36 23.27
C ASP A 201 28.24 6.01 21.90
N ARG A 202 28.64 5.23 20.88
CA ARG A 202 29.03 5.73 19.56
C ARG A 202 27.82 6.08 18.68
N TYR A 203 26.70 5.38 18.84
CA TYR A 203 25.47 5.61 18.08
C TYR A 203 24.25 5.04 18.81
N ASN A 204 23.09 5.54 18.44
CA ASN A 204 21.80 4.98 18.84
C ASN A 204 21.15 4.33 17.60
N SER A 205 20.78 3.05 17.67
CA SER A 205 20.17 2.29 16.58
C SER A 205 18.63 2.33 16.55
N GLN A 206 17.98 3.11 17.46
CA GLN A 206 16.53 3.21 17.53
C GLN A 206 15.92 3.65 16.20
N MET A 207 14.80 3.03 15.87
CA MET A 207 13.95 3.46 14.77
C MET A 207 13.33 4.82 15.13
N LYS A 208 13.73 5.87 14.41
CA LYS A 208 13.24 7.25 14.61
C LYS A 208 12.86 7.87 13.29
N LYS A 209 11.78 8.65 13.28
CA LYS A 209 11.31 9.37 12.10
C LYS A 209 10.97 10.81 12.48
N TYR A 210 11.69 11.73 11.86
CA TYR A 210 11.43 13.16 11.97
C TYR A 210 10.85 13.66 10.67
N PHE A 211 9.85 14.48 10.77
CA PHE A 211 9.21 15.11 9.62
C PHE A 211 8.97 16.60 9.92
N LEU A 212 9.47 17.46 9.07
CA LEU A 212 9.24 18.89 9.08
C LEU A 212 8.74 19.31 7.71
N ASN A 213 7.60 19.96 7.66
CA ASN A 213 6.95 20.38 6.43
C ASN A 213 6.44 21.81 6.59
N LEU A 214 6.77 22.67 5.64
CA LEU A 214 6.26 24.03 5.52
C LEU A 214 5.57 24.18 4.17
N ARG A 215 4.25 24.35 4.19
CA ARG A 215 3.48 24.76 3.01
C ARG A 215 3.11 26.23 3.09
N MET A 216 3.15 26.89 1.94
CA MET A 216 2.71 28.27 1.79
C MET A 216 1.94 28.41 0.46
N ASN A 217 0.71 28.88 0.54
CA ASN A 217 -0.13 29.19 -0.61
C ASN A 217 -0.49 30.69 -0.57
N LEU A 218 -0.18 31.39 -1.65
CA LEU A 218 -0.44 32.82 -1.79
C LEU A 218 -1.34 33.07 -3.01
N ASP A 219 -2.36 33.88 -2.83
CA ASP A 219 -3.18 34.42 -3.91
C ASP A 219 -3.02 35.94 -3.93
N VAL A 220 -2.51 36.48 -5.04
CA VAL A 220 -2.23 37.90 -5.21
C VAL A 220 -3.07 38.45 -6.37
N ASP A 221 -3.93 39.40 -6.11
CA ASP A 221 -4.61 40.18 -7.14
C ASP A 221 -3.69 41.38 -7.53
N ILE A 222 -2.87 41.17 -8.58
CA ILE A 222 -1.91 42.17 -9.07
C ILE A 222 -2.67 43.41 -9.59
N THR A 223 -3.70 43.10 -10.37
CA THR A 223 -4.70 44.08 -10.84
C THR A 223 -6.09 43.48 -10.69
N ASP A 224 -7.14 44.21 -11.02
CA ASP A 224 -8.50 43.70 -11.01
C ASP A 224 -8.73 42.58 -12.04
N VAL A 225 -7.89 42.51 -13.08
CA VAL A 225 -7.97 41.53 -14.18
C VAL A 225 -6.81 40.52 -14.19
N THR A 226 -5.77 40.73 -13.36
CA THR A 226 -4.56 39.87 -13.31
C THR A 226 -4.38 39.30 -11.92
N LYS A 227 -4.38 37.97 -11.83
CA LYS A 227 -4.20 37.22 -10.57
C LYS A 227 -3.01 36.29 -10.65
N LEU A 228 -2.27 36.22 -9.56
CA LEU A 228 -1.14 35.34 -9.40
C LEU A 228 -1.41 34.38 -8.23
N LYS A 229 -1.19 33.10 -8.46
CA LYS A 229 -1.24 32.05 -7.42
C LYS A 229 0.13 31.42 -7.30
N LEU A 230 0.66 31.36 -6.10
CA LEU A 230 1.92 30.71 -5.77
C LEU A 230 1.66 29.64 -4.70
N ASN A 231 2.07 28.41 -4.96
CA ASN A 231 2.05 27.34 -3.99
C ASN A 231 3.48 26.83 -3.81
N MET A 232 3.88 26.65 -2.56
CA MET A 232 5.20 26.15 -2.20
C MET A 232 5.09 25.13 -1.08
N LEU A 233 5.90 24.07 -1.17
CA LEU A 233 6.08 23.07 -0.13
C LEU A 233 7.57 22.77 0.02
N GLY A 234 8.10 23.02 1.22
CA GLY A 234 9.43 22.55 1.64
C GLY A 234 9.28 21.43 2.67
N MET A 235 9.95 20.30 2.48
CA MET A 235 9.89 19.18 3.39
C MET A 235 11.27 18.62 3.69
N LEU A 236 11.49 18.31 4.96
CA LEU A 236 12.62 17.53 5.47
C LEU A 236 12.07 16.29 6.19
N ARG A 237 12.53 15.13 5.82
CA ARG A 237 12.17 13.86 6.47
C ARG A 237 13.44 13.08 6.76
N GLU A 238 13.67 12.77 8.01
CA GLU A 238 14.75 11.89 8.42
C GLU A 238 14.19 10.58 8.98
N THR A 239 14.73 9.47 8.51
CA THR A 239 14.41 8.13 9.04
C THR A 239 15.71 7.48 9.45
N LYS A 240 15.76 6.97 10.68
CA LYS A 240 16.91 6.25 11.24
C LYS A 240 16.45 4.86 11.71
N ARG A 241 17.30 3.86 11.55
CA ARG A 241 17.09 2.49 11.99
C ARG A 241 18.42 1.74 12.12
N PRO A 242 18.47 0.54 12.69
CA PRO A 242 19.64 -0.33 12.57
C PRO A 242 20.03 -0.54 11.10
N THR A 243 21.25 -0.90 10.83
CA THR A 243 21.70 -1.23 9.46
C THR A 243 20.93 -2.40 8.87
N THR A 244 20.57 -3.38 9.71
CA THR A 244 19.67 -4.48 9.35
C THR A 244 18.32 -3.92 8.90
N SER A 245 17.79 -4.42 7.78
CA SER A 245 16.50 -3.97 7.27
C SER A 245 15.36 -4.31 8.25
N GLU A 246 14.28 -3.51 8.23
CA GLU A 246 13.11 -3.76 9.07
C GLU A 246 12.57 -5.19 8.90
N ALA A 247 12.30 -5.59 7.65
CA ALA A 247 11.77 -6.93 7.36
C ALA A 247 12.70 -8.04 7.88
N THR A 248 14.00 -7.94 7.59
CA THR A 248 14.98 -8.92 8.05
C THR A 248 15.07 -9.00 9.57
N LEU A 249 15.04 -7.85 10.26
CA LEU A 249 15.12 -7.81 11.72
C LEU A 249 13.90 -8.48 12.37
N PHE A 250 12.68 -8.12 11.93
CA PHE A 250 11.46 -8.73 12.46
C PHE A 250 11.32 -10.19 12.08
N GLU A 251 11.77 -10.57 10.87
CA GLU A 251 11.85 -11.98 10.47
C GLU A 251 12.77 -12.78 11.40
N GLN A 252 13.93 -12.25 11.74
CA GLN A 252 14.83 -12.90 12.71
C GLN A 252 14.23 -12.99 14.10
N ILE A 253 13.60 -11.91 14.60
CA ILE A 253 12.92 -11.91 15.92
C ILE A 253 11.85 -13.00 16.00
N PHE A 254 11.07 -13.20 14.95
CA PHE A 254 9.96 -14.17 14.96
C PHE A 254 10.40 -15.59 14.64
N ASN A 255 11.40 -15.76 13.77
CA ASN A 255 11.82 -17.08 13.31
C ASN A 255 12.86 -17.75 14.22
N THR A 256 13.54 -17.00 15.10
CA THR A 256 14.51 -17.58 16.02
C THR A 256 13.81 -18.27 17.18
N PRO A 257 13.99 -19.60 17.37
CA PRO A 257 13.39 -20.31 18.49
C PRO A 257 13.90 -19.85 19.85
N SER A 258 13.06 -19.97 20.87
CA SER A 258 13.43 -19.66 22.26
C SER A 258 14.59 -20.52 22.78
N ALA A 259 14.70 -21.74 22.26
CA ALA A 259 15.73 -22.74 22.63
C ALA A 259 17.01 -22.63 21.79
N ALA A 260 17.13 -21.64 20.87
CA ALA A 260 18.23 -21.65 19.90
C ALA A 260 19.60 -21.31 20.50
N PHE A 261 19.69 -20.25 21.26
CA PHE A 261 20.91 -19.76 21.94
C PHE A 261 20.56 -18.61 22.90
N PRO A 262 21.41 -18.28 23.89
CA PRO A 262 21.20 -17.13 24.77
C PRO A 262 21.39 -15.81 23.98
N VAL A 263 20.86 -14.71 24.50
CA VAL A 263 21.12 -13.37 23.92
C VAL A 263 22.61 -13.08 23.93
N GLN A 264 23.25 -13.29 25.07
CA GLN A 264 24.70 -13.25 25.23
C GLN A 264 25.12 -14.48 26.03
N THR A 265 26.26 -15.06 25.70
CA THR A 265 26.90 -16.15 26.47
C THR A 265 27.40 -15.64 27.80
N GLN A 266 27.75 -16.52 28.71
CA GLN A 266 28.41 -16.17 29.97
C GLN A 266 29.77 -15.44 29.75
N ASN A 267 30.35 -15.57 28.56
CA ASN A 267 31.56 -14.86 28.16
C ASN A 267 31.29 -13.44 27.63
N GLY A 268 30.05 -13.00 27.60
CA GLY A 268 29.63 -11.67 27.14
C GLY A 268 29.57 -11.47 25.63
N LEU A 269 29.78 -12.52 24.84
CA LEU A 269 29.63 -12.47 23.37
C LEU A 269 28.20 -12.81 22.95
N TRP A 270 27.81 -12.37 21.75
CA TRP A 270 26.47 -12.66 21.21
C TRP A 270 26.32 -14.16 20.94
N GLY A 271 25.25 -14.76 21.47
CA GLY A 271 24.97 -16.17 21.27
C GLY A 271 24.58 -16.51 19.82
N SER A 272 24.96 -17.68 19.36
CA SER A 272 24.54 -18.26 18.07
C SER A 272 24.66 -19.78 18.09
N ASN A 273 24.28 -20.47 17.02
CA ASN A 273 24.55 -21.90 16.83
C ASN A 273 25.01 -22.16 15.38
N ASN A 274 25.35 -23.41 15.09
CA ASN A 274 25.88 -23.79 13.77
C ASN A 274 24.89 -23.65 12.62
N VAL A 275 23.59 -23.60 12.92
CA VAL A 275 22.51 -23.45 11.95
C VAL A 275 22.09 -21.98 11.80
N LEU A 276 21.85 -21.32 12.94
CA LEU A 276 21.44 -19.90 13.00
C LEU A 276 22.62 -19.06 13.45
N LYS A 277 23.37 -18.54 12.47
CA LYS A 277 24.59 -17.73 12.69
C LYS A 277 24.30 -16.23 12.87
N THR A 278 23.04 -15.86 13.15
CA THR A 278 22.62 -14.47 13.30
C THR A 278 21.80 -14.32 14.57
N ASN A 279 22.21 -13.40 15.43
CA ASN A 279 21.50 -13.09 16.65
C ASN A 279 20.61 -11.86 16.42
N PRO A 280 19.28 -11.95 16.62
CA PRO A 280 18.36 -10.82 16.38
C PRO A 280 18.72 -9.57 17.18
N ILE A 281 19.18 -9.75 18.43
CA ILE A 281 19.53 -8.63 19.31
C ILE A 281 20.86 -8.00 18.89
N ALA A 282 21.85 -8.79 18.49
CA ALA A 282 23.10 -8.26 17.92
C ALA A 282 22.82 -7.43 16.66
N ASN A 283 21.93 -7.93 15.79
CA ASN A 283 21.52 -7.24 14.57
C ASN A 283 20.66 -5.98 14.81
N LEU A 284 20.16 -5.80 16.02
CA LEU A 284 19.51 -4.58 16.47
C LEU A 284 20.51 -3.63 17.12
N ALA A 285 21.42 -4.13 17.97
CA ALA A 285 22.27 -3.37 18.87
C ALA A 285 23.63 -2.99 18.26
N ASP A 286 24.27 -3.93 17.56
CA ASP A 286 25.72 -3.93 17.32
C ASP A 286 26.14 -3.93 15.84
N VAL A 287 25.25 -3.58 14.92
CA VAL A 287 25.48 -3.56 13.47
C VAL A 287 25.69 -2.16 12.88
N GLY A 288 25.59 -1.12 13.72
CA GLY A 288 25.61 0.26 13.27
C GLY A 288 24.19 0.79 12.92
N TYR A 289 24.14 1.81 12.07
CA TYR A 289 22.88 2.47 11.74
C TYR A 289 22.77 2.78 10.25
N TYR A 290 21.53 2.86 9.81
CA TYR A 290 21.12 3.38 8.51
C TYR A 290 20.30 4.65 8.71
N LYS A 291 20.69 5.72 8.02
CA LYS A 291 20.02 7.01 8.04
C LYS A 291 19.62 7.44 6.64
N LEU A 292 18.37 7.80 6.49
CA LEU A 292 17.79 8.34 5.27
C LEU A 292 17.33 9.77 5.51
N ASN A 293 17.82 10.71 4.70
CA ASN A 293 17.45 12.13 4.77
C ASN A 293 16.83 12.54 3.44
N GLN A 294 15.53 12.73 3.42
CA GLN A 294 14.75 13.14 2.27
C GLN A 294 14.45 14.64 2.33
N ARG A 295 14.73 15.30 1.22
CA ARG A 295 14.51 16.75 1.05
C ARG A 295 13.66 16.97 -0.18
N MET A 296 12.57 17.72 -0.03
CA MET A 296 11.68 18.00 -1.14
C MET A 296 11.35 19.49 -1.19
N LEU A 297 11.37 19.99 -2.40
CA LEU A 297 10.82 21.28 -2.77
C LEU A 297 9.77 21.06 -3.85
N GLN A 298 8.57 21.57 -3.64
CA GLN A 298 7.55 21.69 -4.68
C GLN A 298 7.16 23.16 -4.78
N ALA A 299 7.13 23.68 -5.98
CA ALA A 299 6.69 25.05 -6.22
C ALA A 299 5.89 25.11 -7.51
N ASP A 300 4.79 25.83 -7.51
CA ASP A 300 4.05 26.18 -8.72
C ASP A 300 3.57 27.62 -8.68
N LEU A 301 3.59 28.20 -9.85
CA LEU A 301 3.15 29.57 -10.11
C LEU A 301 2.10 29.54 -11.21
N ARG A 302 0.95 30.18 -10.98
CA ARG A 302 -0.13 30.30 -11.95
C ARG A 302 -0.52 31.76 -12.11
N LEU A 303 -0.41 32.27 -13.32
CA LEU A 303 -0.87 33.60 -13.73
C LEU A 303 -2.21 33.45 -14.44
N ILE A 304 -3.22 34.18 -14.00
CA ILE A 304 -4.57 34.21 -14.58
C ILE A 304 -4.84 35.61 -15.03
N GLN A 305 -5.17 35.78 -16.32
CA GLN A 305 -5.52 37.03 -16.95
C GLN A 305 -6.97 36.99 -17.45
N ASP A 306 -7.80 37.89 -16.93
CA ASP A 306 -9.12 38.15 -17.49
C ASP A 306 -8.97 38.91 -18.81
N LEU A 307 -9.54 38.35 -19.87
CA LEU A 307 -9.54 38.90 -21.22
C LEU A 307 -10.94 39.36 -21.65
N SER A 308 -11.80 39.67 -20.70
CA SER A 308 -13.19 40.13 -20.95
C SER A 308 -13.23 41.42 -21.80
N VAL A 309 -12.13 42.17 -21.88
CA VAL A 309 -11.93 43.28 -22.79
C VAL A 309 -12.03 42.87 -24.28
N LEU A 310 -11.57 41.64 -24.61
CA LEU A 310 -11.65 41.11 -25.98
C LEU A 310 -13.01 40.45 -26.21
N THR A 311 -13.42 39.60 -25.27
CA THR A 311 -14.71 38.92 -25.35
C THR A 311 -15.15 38.57 -23.92
N ARG A 312 -16.37 38.98 -23.53
CA ARG A 312 -16.92 38.74 -22.21
C ARG A 312 -16.89 37.28 -21.84
N GLY A 313 -16.23 36.96 -20.72
CA GLY A 313 -16.08 35.59 -20.20
C GLY A 313 -14.85 34.86 -20.71
N LEU A 314 -13.99 35.51 -21.50
CA LEU A 314 -12.69 34.96 -21.92
C LEU A 314 -11.63 35.18 -20.83
N SER A 315 -10.81 34.17 -20.56
CA SER A 315 -9.63 34.27 -19.70
C SER A 315 -8.48 33.39 -20.20
N ALA A 316 -7.26 33.72 -19.87
CA ALA A 316 -6.08 32.93 -20.15
C ALA A 316 -5.35 32.63 -18.86
N GLU A 317 -4.72 31.46 -18.82
CA GLU A 317 -3.91 31.00 -17.69
C GLU A 317 -2.57 30.48 -18.19
N LEU A 318 -1.50 30.85 -17.50
CA LEU A 318 -0.16 30.26 -17.66
C LEU A 318 0.27 29.71 -16.33
N ALA A 319 0.76 28.45 -16.30
CA ALA A 319 1.27 27.86 -15.08
C ALA A 319 2.60 27.13 -15.32
N ILE A 320 3.48 27.23 -14.34
CA ILE A 320 4.73 26.47 -14.27
C ILE A 320 4.79 25.76 -12.92
N ALA A 321 5.33 24.55 -12.90
CA ALA A 321 5.61 23.86 -11.66
C ALA A 321 6.99 23.19 -11.73
N TYR A 322 7.67 23.19 -10.59
CA TYR A 322 8.95 22.55 -10.41
C TYR A 322 8.98 21.81 -9.09
N ASP A 323 9.22 20.50 -9.14
CA ASP A 323 9.33 19.64 -7.99
C ASP A 323 10.69 18.94 -8.00
N ASN A 324 11.40 19.00 -6.89
CA ASN A 324 12.67 18.32 -6.68
C ASN A 324 12.57 17.50 -5.39
N ASN A 325 12.76 16.20 -5.50
CA ASN A 325 12.82 15.28 -4.36
C ASN A 325 14.16 14.56 -4.38
N ALA A 326 14.99 14.84 -3.39
CA ALA A 326 16.31 14.25 -3.24
C ALA A 326 16.38 13.46 -1.94
N THR A 327 16.85 12.23 -2.00
CA THR A 327 17.04 11.35 -0.87
C THR A 327 18.51 11.03 -0.69
N TYR A 328 19.06 11.42 0.44
CA TYR A 328 20.42 11.11 0.84
C TYR A 328 20.42 9.97 1.83
N GLN A 329 21.34 9.06 1.67
CA GLN A 329 21.54 7.95 2.60
C GLN A 329 22.89 8.02 3.26
N GLU A 330 22.99 7.48 4.46
CA GLU A 330 24.21 7.21 5.18
C GLU A 330 24.07 5.85 5.85
N THR A 331 25.04 4.97 5.57
CA THR A 331 25.10 3.65 6.19
C THR A 331 26.41 3.53 6.94
N ALA A 332 26.34 3.45 8.23
CA ALA A 332 27.48 3.16 9.09
C ALA A 332 27.35 1.73 9.60
N LYS A 333 28.28 0.87 9.21
CA LYS A 333 28.29 -0.56 9.56
C LYS A 333 29.36 -0.84 10.59
N LYS A 334 29.06 -1.81 11.43
CA LYS A 334 29.99 -2.37 12.41
C LYS A 334 29.92 -3.90 12.32
N SER A 335 31.04 -4.56 12.47
CA SER A 335 31.14 -6.00 12.66
C SER A 335 31.08 -6.32 14.15
N PHE A 336 30.70 -7.52 14.50
CA PHE A 336 30.70 -8.00 15.87
C PHE A 336 31.12 -9.47 15.95
N MET A 337 31.51 -9.88 17.17
CA MET A 337 31.82 -11.26 17.50
C MET A 337 30.59 -11.96 18.02
N TYR A 338 30.40 -13.21 17.63
CA TYR A 338 29.42 -14.11 18.20
C TYR A 338 30.05 -15.46 18.53
N GLN A 339 29.34 -16.20 19.34
CA GLN A 339 29.87 -17.44 19.93
C GLN A 339 28.84 -18.57 19.73
N THR A 340 29.26 -19.66 19.12
CA THR A 340 28.48 -20.89 19.08
C THR A 340 28.78 -21.71 20.32
N ILE A 341 27.76 -22.43 20.76
CA ILE A 341 27.80 -23.22 22.01
C ILE A 341 27.41 -24.63 21.68
N GLU A 342 28.27 -25.57 22.06
CA GLU A 342 28.04 -27.01 21.92
C GLU A 342 28.23 -27.67 23.27
N LYS A 343 27.54 -28.80 23.51
CA LYS A 343 27.71 -29.61 24.73
C LYS A 343 28.96 -30.46 24.58
N GLY A 344 29.93 -30.26 25.44
CA GLY A 344 31.16 -31.08 25.52
C GLY A 344 30.87 -32.49 25.96
N THR A 345 31.87 -33.34 25.86
CA THR A 345 31.80 -34.75 26.31
C THR A 345 31.69 -34.89 27.83
N ASP A 346 32.13 -33.86 28.56
CA ASP A 346 32.00 -33.70 30.01
C ASP A 346 30.67 -33.10 30.47
N GLY A 347 29.84 -32.72 29.51
CA GLY A 347 28.54 -32.09 29.75
C GLY A 347 28.60 -30.55 29.86
N GLU A 348 29.76 -29.96 29.84
CA GLU A 348 29.95 -28.50 29.93
C GLU A 348 29.88 -27.81 28.56
N PRO A 349 29.57 -26.50 28.51
CA PRO A 349 29.52 -25.77 27.23
C PRO A 349 30.92 -25.58 26.62
N VAL A 350 31.05 -25.91 25.36
CA VAL A 350 32.22 -25.63 24.50
C VAL A 350 31.89 -24.47 23.59
N TYR A 351 32.74 -23.44 23.63
CA TYR A 351 32.54 -22.20 22.92
C TYR A 351 33.47 -22.08 21.72
N THR A 352 32.90 -21.72 20.58
CA THR A 352 33.68 -21.40 19.39
C THR A 352 33.32 -19.99 18.90
N ASN A 353 34.35 -19.15 18.78
CA ASN A 353 34.20 -17.74 18.36
C ASN A 353 34.11 -17.61 16.84
N TYR A 354 33.21 -16.76 16.39
CA TYR A 354 33.05 -16.41 14.97
C TYR A 354 32.89 -14.89 14.83
N GLY A 355 33.02 -14.42 13.61
CA GLY A 355 32.86 -13.02 13.27
C GLY A 355 34.17 -12.25 13.20
N ASN A 356 34.05 -10.94 13.12
CA ASN A 356 35.19 -10.05 13.05
C ASN A 356 35.29 -9.23 14.34
N PRO A 357 36.42 -9.27 15.07
CA PRO A 357 36.60 -8.49 16.28
C PRO A 357 36.73 -6.98 16.05
N ASN A 358 36.85 -6.55 14.77
CA ASN A 358 36.89 -5.12 14.47
C ASN A 358 35.60 -4.45 14.83
N ASP A 359 35.63 -3.63 15.86
CA ASP A 359 34.48 -2.89 16.39
C ASP A 359 34.40 -1.45 15.83
N GLU A 360 35.21 -1.11 14.83
CA GLU A 360 35.17 0.19 14.18
C GLU A 360 33.89 0.38 13.37
N LEU A 361 33.31 1.58 13.51
CA LEU A 361 32.13 1.97 12.77
C LEU A 361 32.53 2.54 11.39
N GLU A 362 32.33 1.77 10.34
CA GLU A 362 32.68 2.15 8.98
C GLU A 362 31.50 2.81 8.26
N ILE A 363 31.70 3.99 7.69
CA ILE A 363 30.72 4.63 6.82
C ILE A 363 30.87 3.99 5.42
N SER A 364 30.06 2.98 5.15
CA SER A 364 30.14 2.19 3.92
C SER A 364 29.44 2.83 2.72
N ASN A 365 28.47 3.71 2.96
CA ASN A 365 27.74 4.40 1.90
C ASN A 365 27.24 5.73 2.43
N LYS A 366 27.65 6.83 1.78
CA LYS A 366 27.19 8.18 2.11
C LYS A 366 27.04 8.98 0.82
N GLY A 367 25.83 9.41 0.53
CA GLY A 367 25.58 10.23 -0.64
C GLY A 367 24.12 10.26 -1.08
N LEU A 368 23.93 10.74 -2.30
CA LEU A 368 22.63 10.80 -2.96
C LEU A 368 22.19 9.39 -3.37
N ALA A 369 21.12 8.90 -2.74
CA ALA A 369 20.55 7.59 -3.04
C ALA A 369 19.57 7.65 -4.21
N ASN A 370 18.73 8.69 -4.23
CA ASN A 370 17.71 8.88 -5.25
C ASN A 370 17.36 10.36 -5.38
N GLN A 371 17.08 10.78 -6.60
CA GLN A 371 16.56 12.11 -6.91
C GLN A 371 15.56 11.99 -8.05
N TYR A 372 14.47 12.71 -7.98
CA TYR A 372 13.68 12.98 -9.17
C TYR A 372 13.35 14.47 -9.27
N ILE A 373 13.36 14.97 -10.49
CA ILE A 373 12.99 16.33 -10.84
C ILE A 373 11.78 16.23 -11.77
N HIS A 374 10.72 16.98 -11.45
CA HIS A 374 9.50 17.04 -12.26
C HIS A 374 9.19 18.50 -12.56
N ALA A 375 9.21 18.86 -13.82
CA ALA A 375 8.87 20.19 -14.30
C ALA A 375 7.63 20.13 -15.17
N ASN A 376 6.76 21.13 -15.03
CA ASN A 376 5.53 21.26 -15.79
C ASN A 376 5.38 22.68 -16.34
N PHE A 377 4.84 22.74 -17.54
CA PHE A 377 4.36 23.98 -18.18
C PHE A 377 2.92 23.76 -18.62
N GLU A 378 2.06 24.75 -18.40
CA GLU A 378 0.65 24.72 -18.79
C GLU A 378 0.25 26.09 -19.34
N ALA A 379 -0.40 26.08 -20.50
CA ALA A 379 -1.07 27.25 -21.09
C ALA A 379 -2.52 26.88 -21.38
N LYS A 380 -3.47 27.68 -20.90
CA LYS A 380 -4.90 27.39 -21.00
C LYS A 380 -5.67 28.65 -21.33
N VAL A 381 -6.66 28.53 -22.21
CA VAL A 381 -7.65 29.54 -22.52
C VAL A 381 -9.01 28.99 -22.09
N ASN A 382 -9.77 29.78 -21.36
CA ASN A 382 -11.11 29.47 -20.90
C ASN A 382 -12.10 30.48 -21.45
N TYR A 383 -13.27 30.00 -21.81
CA TYR A 383 -14.42 30.80 -22.15
C TYR A 383 -15.64 30.34 -21.37
N HIS A 384 -16.32 31.27 -20.70
CA HIS A 384 -17.53 30.97 -19.93
C HIS A 384 -18.55 32.08 -20.17
N ARG A 385 -19.75 31.70 -20.63
CA ARG A 385 -20.81 32.65 -20.88
C ARG A 385 -22.18 32.07 -20.53
N THR A 386 -22.91 32.82 -19.73
CA THR A 386 -24.33 32.54 -19.42
C THR A 386 -25.20 33.60 -20.09
N TRP A 387 -26.26 33.13 -20.79
CA TRP A 387 -27.29 34.01 -21.39
C TRP A 387 -28.65 33.32 -21.29
N ASP A 388 -29.63 34.02 -20.73
CA ASP A 388 -30.95 33.44 -20.38
C ASP A 388 -30.84 32.10 -19.67
N LYS A 389 -31.26 31.03 -20.30
CA LYS A 389 -31.25 29.64 -19.80
C LYS A 389 -30.02 28.82 -20.23
N HIS A 390 -29.13 29.43 -20.97
CA HIS A 390 -27.98 28.78 -21.57
C HIS A 390 -26.72 29.11 -20.78
N ASP A 391 -25.99 28.09 -20.35
CA ASP A 391 -24.68 28.22 -19.75
C ASP A 391 -23.67 27.40 -20.55
N PHE A 392 -22.72 28.07 -21.15
CA PHE A 392 -21.71 27.50 -22.04
C PHE A 392 -20.31 27.69 -21.50
N THR A 393 -19.54 26.63 -21.44
CA THR A 393 -18.13 26.62 -21.09
C THR A 393 -17.29 25.97 -22.18
N ALA A 394 -16.15 26.53 -22.48
CA ALA A 394 -15.16 25.90 -23.36
C ALA A 394 -13.74 26.15 -22.83
N SER A 395 -12.85 25.22 -23.01
CA SER A 395 -11.43 25.47 -22.75
C SER A 395 -10.53 24.74 -23.74
N ALA A 396 -9.39 25.33 -24.00
CA ALA A 396 -8.28 24.73 -24.73
C ALA A 396 -7.03 24.81 -23.87
N MET A 397 -6.31 23.71 -23.69
CA MET A 397 -5.15 23.64 -22.83
C MET A 397 -4.02 22.89 -23.52
N PHE A 398 -2.82 23.41 -23.42
CA PHE A 398 -1.58 22.71 -23.68
C PHE A 398 -0.85 22.49 -22.36
N ARG A 399 -0.39 21.26 -22.09
CA ARG A 399 0.45 20.94 -20.95
C ARG A 399 1.65 20.10 -21.40
N GLN A 400 2.80 20.39 -20.84
CA GLN A 400 4.00 19.60 -21.01
C GLN A 400 4.59 19.25 -19.64
N GLU A 401 4.91 17.97 -19.46
CA GLU A 401 5.59 17.44 -18.26
C GLU A 401 6.96 16.90 -18.68
N SER A 402 7.94 17.09 -17.80
CA SER A 402 9.27 16.52 -17.90
C SER A 402 9.65 15.91 -16.56
N MET A 403 10.06 14.64 -16.54
CA MET A 403 10.49 13.95 -15.34
C MET A 403 11.86 13.32 -15.55
N THR A 404 12.82 13.68 -14.71
CA THR A 404 14.20 13.16 -14.73
C THR A 404 14.48 12.40 -13.45
N LEU A 405 14.98 11.16 -13.56
CA LEU A 405 15.37 10.30 -12.44
C LEU A 405 16.89 10.32 -12.24
N THR A 406 17.37 9.96 -11.03
CA THR A 406 18.79 9.84 -10.69
C THR A 406 19.51 8.91 -11.67
N GLY A 407 20.65 9.36 -12.19
CA GLY A 407 21.46 8.58 -13.11
C GLY A 407 20.90 8.42 -14.52
N ALA A 408 19.70 8.95 -14.76
CA ALA A 408 19.11 8.92 -16.10
C ALA A 408 19.62 10.11 -16.93
N ASN A 409 20.15 9.80 -18.11
CA ASN A 409 20.52 10.82 -19.10
C ASN A 409 19.31 11.31 -19.91
N ASN A 410 18.17 10.59 -19.79
CA ASN A 410 16.96 10.86 -20.53
C ASN A 410 15.84 11.26 -19.58
N SER A 411 15.15 12.34 -19.89
CA SER A 411 13.93 12.75 -19.23
C SER A 411 12.71 12.15 -19.91
N ARG A 412 11.72 11.75 -19.14
CA ARG A 412 10.39 11.38 -19.67
C ARG A 412 9.61 12.64 -19.97
N TYR A 413 9.14 12.78 -21.19
CA TYR A 413 8.31 13.88 -21.61
C TYR A 413 6.90 13.40 -21.90
N ARG A 414 5.92 14.18 -21.44
CA ARG A 414 4.51 14.01 -21.77
C ARG A 414 3.94 15.32 -22.23
N GLN A 415 3.08 15.25 -23.23
CA GLN A 415 2.37 16.41 -23.77
C GLN A 415 0.88 16.10 -23.79
N TYR A 416 0.08 17.14 -23.52
CA TYR A 416 -1.36 17.07 -23.52
C TYR A 416 -1.90 18.26 -24.30
N ILE A 417 -2.76 17.99 -25.27
CA ILE A 417 -3.54 18.99 -25.99
C ILE A 417 -4.99 18.67 -25.70
N ILE A 418 -5.65 19.49 -24.88
CA ILE A 418 -6.96 19.18 -24.32
C ILE A 418 -7.95 20.24 -24.74
N GLY A 419 -9.05 19.83 -25.34
CA GLY A 419 -10.24 20.64 -25.58
C GLY A 419 -11.39 20.17 -24.72
N THR A 420 -12.11 21.08 -24.07
CA THR A 420 -13.34 20.76 -23.33
C THR A 420 -14.46 21.69 -23.75
N VAL A 421 -15.66 21.14 -23.85
CA VAL A 421 -16.89 21.92 -24.08
C VAL A 421 -17.95 21.41 -23.10
N GLY A 422 -18.56 22.32 -22.35
CA GLY A 422 -19.67 22.04 -21.47
C GLY A 422 -20.87 22.93 -21.84
N TYR A 423 -22.05 22.35 -21.83
CA TYR A 423 -23.29 23.05 -22.09
C TYR A 423 -24.36 22.63 -21.09
N ASN A 424 -25.00 23.62 -20.47
CA ASN A 424 -26.09 23.43 -19.53
C ASN A 424 -27.29 24.28 -19.97
N PHE A 425 -28.44 23.64 -20.15
CA PHE A 425 -29.69 24.28 -20.50
C PHE A 425 -30.66 24.26 -19.31
N ASP A 426 -30.99 25.46 -18.83
CA ASP A 426 -32.01 25.71 -17.79
C ASP A 426 -31.77 24.94 -16.49
N ASN A 427 -30.52 24.58 -16.19
CA ASN A 427 -30.15 23.66 -15.09
C ASN A 427 -30.93 22.33 -15.12
N ARG A 428 -31.32 21.88 -16.33
CA ARG A 428 -32.03 20.60 -16.54
C ARG A 428 -31.24 19.61 -17.35
N TYR A 429 -30.66 20.05 -18.48
CA TYR A 429 -29.92 19.20 -19.38
C TYR A 429 -28.48 19.66 -19.48
N MET A 430 -27.54 18.76 -19.22
CA MET A 430 -26.11 19.05 -19.23
C MET A 430 -25.40 18.08 -20.15
N VAL A 431 -24.45 18.56 -20.91
CA VAL A 431 -23.57 17.75 -21.76
C VAL A 431 -22.15 18.29 -21.65
N ASP A 432 -21.17 17.42 -21.39
CA ASP A 432 -19.77 17.74 -21.41
C ASP A 432 -19.03 16.83 -22.41
N VAL A 433 -18.14 17.42 -23.18
CA VAL A 433 -17.28 16.74 -24.14
C VAL A 433 -15.83 17.07 -23.83
N VAL A 434 -14.99 16.06 -23.83
CA VAL A 434 -13.53 16.19 -23.66
C VAL A 434 -12.84 15.53 -24.83
N ALA A 435 -11.88 16.21 -25.43
CA ALA A 435 -10.94 15.65 -26.38
C ALA A 435 -9.53 15.88 -25.88
N ASN A 436 -8.77 14.83 -25.61
CA ASN A 436 -7.38 14.93 -25.18
C ASN A 436 -6.48 14.16 -26.16
N CYS A 437 -5.52 14.86 -26.74
CA CYS A 437 -4.44 14.28 -27.51
C CYS A 437 -3.20 14.22 -26.62
N PHE A 438 -2.85 13.01 -26.20
CA PHE A 438 -1.75 12.74 -25.26
C PHE A 438 -0.54 12.18 -26.00
N GLY A 439 0.61 12.80 -25.79
CA GLY A 439 1.91 12.35 -26.31
C GLY A 439 2.82 11.86 -25.20
N SER A 440 3.58 10.79 -25.46
CA SER A 440 4.57 10.22 -24.53
C SER A 440 5.89 9.95 -25.25
N SER A 441 7.02 10.29 -24.59
CA SER A 441 8.36 10.03 -25.13
C SER A 441 8.76 8.55 -25.08
N VAL A 442 8.00 7.69 -24.39
CA VAL A 442 8.23 6.24 -24.35
C VAL A 442 7.69 5.53 -25.58
N LEU A 443 6.79 6.16 -26.34
CA LEU A 443 6.28 5.66 -27.60
C LEU A 443 7.27 5.89 -28.75
N GLY A 444 7.26 5.00 -29.73
CA GLY A 444 8.15 5.06 -30.88
C GLY A 444 8.11 6.38 -31.66
N LYS A 445 9.18 6.68 -32.40
CA LYS A 445 9.39 8.02 -33.02
C LYS A 445 8.26 8.48 -33.94
N ASN A 446 7.55 7.58 -34.59
CA ASN A 446 6.57 7.90 -35.62
C ASN A 446 5.12 7.92 -35.12
N ASP A 447 4.86 7.53 -33.87
CA ASP A 447 3.50 7.34 -33.37
C ASP A 447 3.41 7.69 -31.86
N LYS A 448 3.71 8.93 -31.52
CA LYS A 448 3.84 9.40 -30.15
C LYS A 448 2.53 9.81 -29.50
N TYR A 449 1.47 10.04 -30.28
CA TYR A 449 0.23 10.63 -29.79
C TYR A 449 -0.94 9.66 -29.85
N ARG A 450 -1.77 9.68 -28.80
CA ARG A 450 -3.01 8.91 -28.68
C ARG A 450 -4.18 9.81 -28.31
N ALA A 451 -5.34 9.52 -28.85
CA ALA A 451 -6.56 10.26 -28.60
C ALA A 451 -7.38 9.64 -27.46
N TYR A 452 -7.82 10.47 -26.55
CA TYR A 452 -8.64 10.10 -25.39
C TYR A 452 -9.92 10.96 -25.37
N PRO A 453 -10.95 10.58 -26.17
CA PRO A 453 -12.23 11.28 -26.16
C PRO A 453 -13.10 10.87 -24.99
N ALA A 454 -13.96 11.77 -24.53
CA ALA A 454 -14.99 11.46 -23.57
C ALA A 454 -16.23 12.36 -23.73
N ILE A 455 -17.37 11.83 -23.33
CA ILE A 455 -18.65 12.50 -23.30
C ILE A 455 -19.40 12.14 -22.04
N SER A 456 -20.06 13.12 -21.42
CA SER A 456 -21.01 12.90 -20.36
C SER A 456 -22.29 13.70 -20.58
N ALA A 457 -23.39 13.14 -20.08
CA ALA A 457 -24.69 13.82 -20.08
C ALA A 457 -25.35 13.67 -18.72
N ALA A 458 -26.09 14.68 -18.33
CA ALA A 458 -26.87 14.64 -17.10
C ALA A 458 -28.23 15.31 -17.30
N TRP A 459 -29.23 14.76 -16.58
CA TRP A 459 -30.60 15.27 -16.54
C TRP A 459 -31.01 15.48 -15.09
N ILE A 460 -31.29 16.74 -14.71
CA ILE A 460 -31.82 17.09 -13.40
C ILE A 460 -33.33 16.98 -13.45
N LEU A 461 -33.83 15.81 -13.11
CA LEU A 461 -35.25 15.45 -13.13
C LEU A 461 -36.07 16.33 -12.17
N SER A 462 -35.49 16.65 -11.00
CA SER A 462 -36.17 17.48 -9.99
C SER A 462 -36.53 18.89 -10.49
N ASN A 463 -35.84 19.38 -11.55
CA ASN A 463 -36.14 20.68 -12.14
C ASN A 463 -37.22 20.65 -13.21
N GLU A 464 -37.75 19.46 -13.55
CA GLU A 464 -38.82 19.30 -14.52
C GLU A 464 -40.19 19.64 -13.95
N ASN A 465 -41.07 20.12 -14.82
CA ASN A 465 -42.40 20.54 -14.41
C ASN A 465 -43.24 19.40 -13.80
N PHE A 466 -43.07 18.18 -14.29
CA PHE A 466 -43.80 17.00 -13.77
C PHE A 466 -43.31 16.57 -12.39
N MET A 467 -42.13 17.01 -11.95
CA MET A 467 -41.59 16.72 -10.62
C MET A 467 -41.99 17.77 -9.56
N LYS A 468 -42.42 18.96 -9.92
CA LYS A 468 -42.72 20.08 -9.01
C LYS A 468 -43.76 19.77 -7.94
N GLY A 469 -44.62 18.77 -8.13
CA GLY A 469 -45.61 18.30 -7.15
C GLY A 469 -45.11 17.20 -6.21
N ILE A 470 -43.87 16.69 -6.39
CA ILE A 470 -43.34 15.56 -5.63
C ILE A 470 -42.40 16.10 -4.56
N SER A 471 -42.90 16.36 -3.36
CA SER A 471 -42.13 16.94 -2.25
C SER A 471 -41.11 15.97 -1.60
N ALA A 472 -41.12 14.70 -2.01
CA ALA A 472 -40.20 13.69 -1.47
C ALA A 472 -38.74 13.89 -1.91
N PHE A 473 -38.52 14.47 -3.11
CA PHE A 473 -37.19 14.70 -3.68
C PHE A 473 -36.85 16.19 -3.61
N ASP A 474 -35.81 16.53 -2.85
CA ASP A 474 -35.21 17.86 -2.88
C ASP A 474 -34.32 18.02 -4.13
N TYR A 475 -33.74 16.92 -4.61
CA TYR A 475 -32.87 16.85 -5.78
C TYR A 475 -32.88 15.45 -6.37
N LEU A 476 -32.96 15.35 -7.69
CA LEU A 476 -32.87 14.09 -8.42
C LEU A 476 -32.17 14.33 -9.77
N LYS A 477 -31.04 13.66 -9.98
CA LYS A 477 -30.19 13.78 -11.19
C LYS A 477 -29.82 12.41 -11.72
N LEU A 478 -30.11 12.16 -12.98
CA LEU A 478 -29.58 11.03 -13.74
C LEU A 478 -28.36 11.48 -14.54
N ARG A 479 -27.32 10.66 -14.57
CA ARG A 479 -26.10 10.91 -15.35
C ARG A 479 -25.59 9.67 -16.04
N ALA A 480 -24.96 9.86 -17.21
CA ALA A 480 -24.29 8.82 -17.97
C ALA A 480 -23.01 9.37 -18.57
N SER A 481 -21.98 8.54 -18.65
CA SER A 481 -20.72 8.94 -19.28
C SER A 481 -20.05 7.78 -20.00
N TYR A 482 -19.32 8.13 -21.04
CA TYR A 482 -18.33 7.29 -21.71
C TYR A 482 -17.04 8.08 -21.82
N GLY A 483 -15.91 7.42 -21.67
CA GLY A 483 -14.63 8.04 -21.92
C GLY A 483 -13.49 7.04 -21.98
N ARG A 484 -12.50 7.41 -22.76
CA ARG A 484 -11.26 6.67 -22.92
C ARG A 484 -10.16 7.32 -22.12
N SER A 485 -9.33 6.52 -21.49
CA SER A 485 -8.11 6.94 -20.78
C SER A 485 -7.03 5.88 -20.92
N GLY A 486 -5.77 6.25 -20.73
CA GLY A 486 -4.64 5.35 -20.89
C GLY A 486 -3.85 5.16 -19.59
N TYR A 487 -2.88 4.24 -19.62
CA TYR A 487 -1.95 3.96 -18.56
C TYR A 487 -0.51 3.94 -19.11
N ASP A 488 0.25 4.99 -18.82
CA ASP A 488 1.63 5.22 -19.26
C ASP A 488 2.60 4.94 -18.11
N ILE A 489 2.97 3.68 -17.92
CA ILE A 489 3.91 3.20 -16.89
C ILE A 489 5.20 2.62 -17.46
N TYR A 490 5.34 2.63 -18.77
CA TYR A 490 6.39 1.89 -19.46
C TYR A 490 7.78 2.46 -19.20
N ASP A 491 8.78 1.58 -19.22
CA ASP A 491 10.16 1.98 -19.13
C ASP A 491 10.67 2.60 -20.42
N TYR A 492 11.78 3.33 -20.33
CA TYR A 492 12.47 3.86 -21.50
C TYR A 492 13.01 2.76 -22.40
N ASP A 493 13.07 3.10 -23.68
CA ASP A 493 13.82 2.34 -24.66
C ASP A 493 13.34 0.90 -24.87
N MET A 494 12.10 0.58 -24.51
CA MET A 494 11.48 -0.72 -24.81
C MET A 494 11.36 -0.97 -26.32
N ASP A 495 11.38 0.10 -27.10
CA ASP A 495 11.39 0.09 -28.58
C ASP A 495 12.78 -0.15 -29.19
N LYS A 496 13.82 -0.31 -28.35
CA LYS A 496 15.20 -0.48 -28.79
C LYS A 496 15.76 -1.87 -28.50
N GLN A 497 16.62 -2.36 -29.40
CA GLN A 497 17.35 -3.60 -29.20
C GLN A 497 18.48 -3.40 -28.19
N TYR A 498 18.53 -4.25 -27.18
CA TYR A 498 19.60 -4.29 -26.19
C TYR A 498 20.59 -5.42 -26.46
N TRP A 499 21.85 -5.13 -26.19
CA TRP A 499 22.92 -6.09 -26.16
C TRP A 499 23.44 -6.18 -24.72
N ILE A 500 23.51 -7.39 -24.18
CA ILE A 500 23.94 -7.63 -22.80
C ILE A 500 25.24 -8.44 -22.77
N GLY A 501 26.02 -8.22 -21.73
CA GLY A 501 27.21 -9.02 -21.48
C GLY A 501 26.85 -10.49 -21.29
N SER A 502 27.50 -11.38 -22.04
CA SER A 502 27.22 -12.83 -22.06
C SER A 502 28.38 -13.66 -21.49
N GLY A 503 29.05 -13.14 -20.47
CA GLY A 503 30.17 -13.82 -19.85
C GLY A 503 31.49 -13.64 -20.62
N SER A 504 32.41 -14.50 -20.35
CA SER A 504 33.80 -14.45 -20.89
C SER A 504 34.04 -15.63 -21.80
N TYR A 505 34.82 -15.41 -22.84
CA TYR A 505 35.33 -16.48 -23.68
C TYR A 505 36.85 -16.42 -23.76
N TYR A 506 37.45 -17.55 -23.98
CA TYR A 506 38.91 -17.71 -24.02
C TYR A 506 39.32 -18.00 -25.43
N PHE A 507 40.34 -17.26 -25.96
CA PHE A 507 40.88 -17.46 -27.28
C PHE A 507 41.87 -18.65 -27.37
N GLN A 508 42.40 -19.07 -26.23
CA GLN A 508 43.35 -20.19 -26.14
C GLN A 508 43.09 -21.03 -24.89
N ALA A 509 43.23 -22.34 -25.01
CA ALA A 509 43.20 -23.25 -23.86
C ALA A 509 44.32 -22.90 -22.86
N GLY A 510 43.96 -22.74 -21.59
CA GLY A 510 44.90 -22.38 -20.52
C GLY A 510 45.21 -20.89 -20.37
N ASN A 511 44.60 -20.01 -21.16
CA ASN A 511 44.76 -18.57 -21.00
C ASN A 511 43.78 -18.03 -19.96
N THR A 512 44.25 -17.19 -19.03
CA THR A 512 43.43 -16.54 -18.00
C THR A 512 42.77 -15.25 -18.46
N SER A 513 43.15 -14.68 -19.62
CA SER A 513 42.49 -13.50 -20.15
C SER A 513 41.29 -13.87 -21.02
N ALA A 514 40.13 -13.56 -20.50
CA ALA A 514 38.87 -13.77 -21.21
C ALA A 514 38.46 -12.50 -21.97
N GLY A 515 38.00 -12.67 -23.19
CA GLY A 515 37.25 -11.63 -23.87
C GLY A 515 35.83 -11.55 -23.29
N SER A 516 35.29 -10.34 -23.13
CA SER A 516 33.85 -10.18 -22.85
C SER A 516 33.05 -10.37 -24.13
N SER A 517 31.98 -11.18 -24.07
CA SER A 517 31.06 -11.36 -25.17
C SER A 517 29.78 -10.57 -24.95
N LEU A 518 29.14 -10.20 -26.05
CA LEU A 518 27.79 -9.63 -26.05
C LEU A 518 26.85 -10.64 -26.71
N LYS A 519 25.65 -10.75 -26.17
CA LYS A 519 24.55 -11.47 -26.80
C LYS A 519 23.35 -10.55 -26.93
N GLU A 520 22.43 -10.89 -27.80
CA GLU A 520 21.14 -10.23 -27.85
C GLU A 520 20.45 -10.35 -26.49
N GLY A 521 20.02 -9.21 -25.99
CA GLY A 521 19.15 -9.13 -24.82
C GLY A 521 17.68 -9.34 -25.23
N MET A 522 16.78 -8.64 -24.55
CA MET A 522 15.38 -8.61 -24.91
C MET A 522 15.22 -7.95 -26.27
N LEU A 523 14.41 -8.55 -27.15
CA LEU A 523 14.11 -8.00 -28.47
C LEU A 523 13.36 -6.67 -28.32
N ALA A 524 13.56 -5.78 -29.30
CA ALA A 524 12.84 -4.51 -29.35
C ALA A 524 11.33 -4.69 -29.53
N MET A 525 10.53 -3.87 -28.86
CA MET A 525 9.10 -3.75 -29.12
C MET A 525 8.86 -2.72 -30.22
N GLU A 526 8.81 -3.15 -31.47
CA GLU A 526 8.61 -2.25 -32.61
C GLU A 526 7.24 -1.54 -32.58
N GLN A 527 6.23 -2.19 -32.02
CA GLN A 527 4.84 -1.70 -31.93
C GLN A 527 4.41 -1.51 -30.47
N LEU A 528 5.13 -0.65 -29.75
CA LEU A 528 4.77 -0.28 -28.40
C LEU A 528 3.54 0.64 -28.41
N ASP A 529 2.48 0.26 -27.70
CA ASP A 529 1.28 1.08 -27.51
C ASP A 529 0.95 1.24 -26.02
N LEU A 530 0.18 2.27 -25.68
CA LEU A 530 -0.30 2.47 -24.32
C LEU A 530 -1.48 1.55 -24.02
N GLU A 531 -1.54 1.09 -22.78
CA GLU A 531 -2.74 0.44 -22.24
C GLU A 531 -3.91 1.43 -22.29
N VAL A 532 -5.08 0.97 -22.72
CA VAL A 532 -6.29 1.77 -22.90
C VAL A 532 -7.41 1.22 -22.03
N ALA A 533 -8.16 2.12 -21.37
CA ALA A 533 -9.38 1.83 -20.64
C ALA A 533 -10.56 2.57 -21.29
N ASP A 534 -11.53 1.84 -21.81
CA ASP A 534 -12.85 2.34 -22.22
C ASP A 534 -13.80 2.18 -21.03
N LYS A 535 -14.29 3.30 -20.50
CA LYS A 535 -15.07 3.37 -19.26
C LYS A 535 -16.49 3.84 -19.54
N TYR A 536 -17.46 3.08 -19.05
CA TYR A 536 -18.88 3.37 -19.13
C TYR A 536 -19.42 3.53 -17.72
N ASN A 537 -20.22 4.55 -17.45
CA ASN A 537 -20.84 4.79 -16.16
C ASN A 537 -22.25 5.32 -16.32
N ILE A 538 -23.14 4.83 -15.47
CA ILE A 538 -24.49 5.38 -15.26
C ILE A 538 -24.66 5.65 -13.77
N GLY A 539 -25.21 6.80 -13.40
CA GLY A 539 -25.35 7.19 -12.01
C GLY A 539 -26.63 7.94 -11.74
N LEU A 540 -27.09 7.84 -10.49
CA LEU A 540 -28.25 8.52 -9.96
C LEU A 540 -27.87 9.22 -8.66
N ASP A 541 -28.04 10.54 -8.63
CA ASP A 541 -27.83 11.34 -7.43
C ASP A 541 -29.18 11.85 -6.88
N MET A 542 -29.43 11.64 -5.59
CA MET A 542 -30.69 12.01 -4.95
C MET A 542 -30.44 12.76 -3.63
N SER A 543 -31.30 13.72 -3.34
CA SER A 543 -31.44 14.31 -2.01
C SER A 543 -32.90 14.22 -1.58
N LEU A 544 -33.14 13.72 -0.38
CA LEU A 544 -34.44 13.39 0.17
C LEU A 544 -34.58 13.98 1.58
N LEU A 545 -35.83 14.27 2.01
CA LEU A 545 -36.18 14.58 3.42
C LEU A 545 -35.31 15.69 4.04
N LYS A 546 -34.81 16.65 3.20
CA LYS A 546 -33.96 17.78 3.64
C LYS A 546 -32.75 17.36 4.48
N GLY A 547 -31.97 16.43 3.99
CA GLY A 547 -30.73 16.03 4.67
C GLY A 547 -30.23 14.61 4.40
N LEU A 548 -30.99 13.78 3.71
CA LEU A 548 -30.58 12.45 3.29
C LEU A 548 -30.15 12.50 1.81
N THR A 549 -28.88 12.19 1.56
CA THR A 549 -28.35 12.14 0.20
C THR A 549 -27.96 10.70 -0.18
N PHE A 550 -28.20 10.36 -1.43
CA PHE A 550 -27.75 9.11 -2.04
C PHE A 550 -27.06 9.38 -3.36
N SER A 551 -26.02 8.60 -3.65
CA SER A 551 -25.43 8.51 -4.97
C SER A 551 -25.20 7.04 -5.28
N ILE A 552 -25.71 6.58 -6.41
CA ILE A 552 -25.61 5.20 -6.88
C ILE A 552 -24.95 5.22 -8.25
N ASP A 553 -23.92 4.41 -8.46
CA ASP A 553 -23.23 4.24 -9.74
C ASP A 553 -23.19 2.78 -10.15
N GLY A 554 -23.42 2.52 -11.43
CA GLY A 554 -23.08 1.28 -12.10
C GLY A 554 -22.02 1.56 -13.15
N PHE A 555 -20.96 0.75 -13.21
CA PHE A 555 -19.86 0.97 -14.13
C PHE A 555 -19.42 -0.32 -14.83
N TYR A 556 -18.84 -0.14 -16.00
CA TYR A 556 -18.18 -1.16 -16.79
C TYR A 556 -16.94 -0.57 -17.45
N ASP A 557 -15.77 -1.14 -17.15
CA ASP A 557 -14.47 -0.73 -17.68
C ASP A 557 -13.89 -1.87 -18.51
N LYS A 558 -13.52 -1.59 -19.74
CA LYS A 558 -12.85 -2.53 -20.65
C LYS A 558 -11.42 -2.07 -20.89
N ARG A 559 -10.46 -2.89 -20.50
CA ARG A 559 -9.03 -2.63 -20.74
C ARG A 559 -8.49 -3.49 -21.86
N SER A 560 -7.68 -2.88 -22.70
CA SER A 560 -6.98 -3.51 -23.82
C SER A 560 -5.55 -2.98 -23.91
N ASN A 561 -4.74 -3.60 -24.76
CA ASN A 561 -3.33 -3.28 -24.96
C ASN A 561 -2.51 -3.36 -23.66
N ILE A 562 -2.92 -4.18 -22.70
CA ILE A 562 -2.15 -4.40 -21.47
C ILE A 562 -0.87 -5.14 -21.85
N LEU A 563 0.27 -4.65 -21.36
CA LEU A 563 1.55 -5.35 -21.51
C LEU A 563 1.51 -6.69 -20.76
N ILE A 564 1.82 -7.76 -21.46
CA ILE A 564 1.92 -9.12 -20.91
C ILE A 564 3.20 -9.76 -21.37
N GLU A 565 3.67 -10.75 -20.60
CA GLU A 565 4.86 -11.53 -20.96
C GLU A 565 4.63 -12.33 -22.25
N GLY A 566 5.51 -12.17 -23.23
CA GLY A 566 5.44 -12.87 -24.51
C GLY A 566 5.87 -14.34 -24.43
N SER A 567 6.54 -14.75 -23.36
CA SER A 567 7.13 -16.09 -23.20
C SER A 567 6.11 -17.24 -23.18
N GLY A 568 4.85 -16.96 -22.79
CA GLY A 568 3.78 -17.95 -22.84
C GLY A 568 3.21 -18.20 -24.25
N LEU A 569 3.48 -17.29 -25.20
CA LEU A 569 2.96 -17.31 -26.57
C LEU A 569 4.01 -17.75 -27.60
N ILE A 570 5.28 -17.60 -27.29
CA ILE A 570 6.41 -17.86 -28.20
C ILE A 570 7.38 -18.84 -27.53
N SER A 571 7.81 -19.84 -28.27
CA SER A 571 8.72 -20.88 -27.78
C SER A 571 10.09 -20.31 -27.39
N SER A 572 10.60 -20.73 -26.24
CA SER A 572 11.99 -20.42 -25.79
C SER A 572 13.09 -20.97 -26.72
N ALA A 573 12.74 -21.87 -27.67
CA ALA A 573 13.66 -22.38 -28.69
C ALA A 573 14.21 -21.29 -29.62
N ILE A 574 13.59 -20.09 -29.63
CA ILE A 574 14.11 -18.93 -30.37
C ILE A 574 15.47 -18.43 -29.82
N GLY A 575 15.84 -18.78 -28.56
CA GLY A 575 17.14 -18.49 -27.97
C GLY A 575 17.36 -17.06 -27.47
N VAL A 576 16.36 -16.17 -27.62
CA VAL A 576 16.39 -14.78 -27.14
C VAL A 576 15.24 -14.50 -26.18
N THR A 577 15.40 -13.46 -25.37
CA THR A 577 14.33 -13.01 -24.47
C THR A 577 13.25 -12.29 -25.28
N ILE A 578 12.03 -12.83 -25.24
CA ILE A 578 10.88 -12.23 -25.91
C ILE A 578 10.45 -10.99 -25.14
N PRO A 579 10.19 -9.85 -25.80
CA PRO A 579 9.67 -8.66 -25.14
C PRO A 579 8.24 -8.89 -24.66
N GLN A 580 7.80 -8.02 -23.77
CA GLN A 580 6.39 -7.90 -23.45
C GLN A 580 5.58 -7.51 -24.68
N MET A 581 4.30 -7.82 -24.68
CA MET A 581 3.40 -7.57 -25.81
C MET A 581 2.14 -6.83 -25.35
N ASN A 582 1.66 -5.88 -26.14
CA ASN A 582 0.40 -5.15 -25.89
C ASN A 582 -0.83 -6.01 -26.29
N ALA A 583 -1.00 -7.17 -25.68
CA ALA A 583 -2.05 -8.13 -26.04
C ALA A 583 -3.04 -8.45 -24.91
N GLY A 584 -2.73 -8.06 -23.67
CA GLY A 584 -3.56 -8.36 -22.52
C GLY A 584 -4.90 -7.61 -22.55
N LYS A 585 -5.94 -8.25 -21.99
CA LYS A 585 -7.30 -7.70 -21.90
C LYS A 585 -7.93 -8.08 -20.57
N VAL A 586 -8.58 -7.10 -19.93
CA VAL A 586 -9.31 -7.27 -18.67
C VAL A 586 -10.61 -6.48 -18.74
N GLU A 587 -11.66 -7.00 -18.17
CA GLU A 587 -12.94 -6.33 -17.96
C GLU A 587 -13.20 -6.17 -16.49
N THR A 588 -13.72 -5.02 -16.06
CA THR A 588 -14.12 -4.78 -14.67
C THR A 588 -15.51 -4.20 -14.64
N LYS A 589 -16.38 -4.74 -13.81
CA LYS A 589 -17.74 -4.25 -13.61
C LYS A 589 -18.07 -4.14 -12.14
N GLY A 590 -18.99 -3.23 -11.81
CA GLY A 590 -19.35 -3.06 -10.41
C GLY A 590 -20.40 -2.01 -10.18
N THR A 591 -20.69 -1.83 -8.89
CA THR A 591 -21.64 -0.85 -8.37
C THR A 591 -21.06 -0.13 -7.18
N GLU A 592 -21.46 1.12 -7.01
CA GLU A 592 -21.08 1.96 -5.87
C GLU A 592 -22.32 2.61 -5.29
N LEU A 593 -22.36 2.71 -3.98
CA LEU A 593 -23.42 3.41 -3.22
C LEU A 593 -22.74 4.33 -2.21
N SER A 594 -23.18 5.57 -2.16
CA SER A 594 -22.86 6.50 -1.08
C SER A 594 -24.11 7.09 -0.51
N THR A 595 -24.21 7.14 0.80
CA THR A 595 -25.34 7.79 1.49
C THR A 595 -24.83 8.59 2.67
N MET A 596 -25.47 9.72 2.91
CA MET A 596 -25.22 10.58 4.06
C MET A 596 -26.53 11.14 4.58
N TRP A 597 -26.76 10.96 5.86
CA TRP A 597 -27.85 11.62 6.57
C TRP A 597 -27.27 12.53 7.63
N LYS A 598 -27.51 13.83 7.51
CA LYS A 598 -27.05 14.86 8.44
C LYS A 598 -28.23 15.71 8.90
N LYS A 599 -28.31 15.94 10.21
CA LYS A 599 -29.25 16.88 10.82
C LYS A 599 -28.56 17.72 11.86
N GLU A 600 -28.95 18.99 11.88
CA GLU A 600 -28.41 19.99 12.81
C GLU A 600 -29.60 20.65 13.55
N TYR A 601 -29.50 20.66 14.87
CA TYR A 601 -30.41 21.33 15.79
C TYR A 601 -29.61 22.35 16.62
N LYS A 602 -30.26 23.21 17.38
CA LYS A 602 -29.59 24.30 18.11
C LYS A 602 -28.38 23.85 18.97
N ASN A 603 -28.48 22.71 19.65
CA ASN A 603 -27.46 22.21 20.57
C ASN A 603 -27.05 20.77 20.28
N PHE A 604 -27.58 20.18 19.23
CA PHE A 604 -27.34 18.78 18.87
C PHE A 604 -27.24 18.64 17.36
N SER A 605 -26.20 18.01 16.90
CA SER A 605 -26.04 17.61 15.50
C SER A 605 -25.62 16.15 15.43
N TYR A 606 -26.02 15.47 14.37
CA TYR A 606 -25.56 14.12 14.09
C TYR A 606 -25.45 13.89 12.59
N TYR A 607 -24.62 12.95 12.23
CA TYR A 607 -24.54 12.43 10.87
C TYR A 607 -24.34 10.91 10.89
N ILE A 608 -24.87 10.26 9.86
CA ILE A 608 -24.67 8.84 9.54
C ILE A 608 -24.37 8.77 8.07
N GLY A 609 -23.17 8.31 7.72
CA GLY A 609 -22.74 8.08 6.35
C GLY A 609 -22.39 6.63 6.12
N ALA A 610 -22.65 6.13 4.93
CA ALA A 610 -22.20 4.81 4.50
C ALA A 610 -21.78 4.85 3.03
N ASN A 611 -20.70 4.15 2.74
CA ASN A 611 -20.21 3.91 1.40
C ASN A 611 -20.05 2.41 1.18
N PHE A 612 -20.45 1.96 0.01
CA PHE A 612 -20.33 0.58 -0.41
C PHE A 612 -19.82 0.54 -1.84
N SER A 613 -18.91 -0.39 -2.13
CA SER A 613 -18.36 -0.60 -3.46
C SER A 613 -18.23 -2.09 -3.71
N TYR A 614 -18.75 -2.54 -4.83
CA TYR A 614 -18.51 -3.86 -5.37
C TYR A 614 -17.84 -3.72 -6.73
N ALA A 615 -16.67 -4.34 -6.90
CA ALA A 615 -15.91 -4.32 -8.14
C ALA A 615 -15.30 -5.69 -8.42
N LYS A 616 -15.62 -6.26 -9.57
CA LYS A 616 -15.10 -7.56 -9.98
C LYS A 616 -14.44 -7.47 -11.34
N SER A 617 -13.14 -7.80 -11.38
CA SER A 617 -12.39 -7.92 -12.63
C SER A 617 -12.54 -9.32 -13.21
N LYS A 618 -12.33 -9.41 -14.53
CA LYS A 618 -12.28 -10.67 -15.29
C LYS A 618 -11.13 -10.59 -16.28
N VAL A 619 -10.17 -11.48 -16.14
CA VAL A 619 -9.07 -11.65 -17.10
C VAL A 619 -9.64 -12.27 -18.38
N ILE A 620 -9.50 -11.57 -19.51
CA ILE A 620 -9.90 -12.06 -20.82
C ILE A 620 -8.70 -12.62 -21.57
N GLU A 621 -7.57 -11.89 -21.50
CA GLU A 621 -6.31 -12.31 -22.11
C GLU A 621 -5.13 -11.88 -21.22
N ASN A 622 -4.22 -12.80 -20.91
CA ASN A 622 -3.06 -12.60 -20.04
C ASN A 622 -1.76 -13.20 -20.60
N GLY A 623 -1.79 -13.72 -21.83
CA GLY A 623 -0.62 -14.35 -22.46
C GLY A 623 -0.27 -15.72 -21.91
N GLU A 624 -1.15 -16.36 -21.15
CA GLU A 624 -0.88 -17.73 -20.72
C GLU A 624 -0.79 -18.69 -21.90
N GLY A 625 0.21 -19.58 -21.85
CA GLY A 625 0.36 -20.66 -22.83
C GLY A 625 -0.80 -21.66 -22.78
N TYR A 626 -0.74 -22.65 -23.65
CA TYR A 626 -1.70 -23.73 -23.67
C TYR A 626 -1.83 -24.41 -22.30
N GLN A 627 -3.06 -24.57 -21.84
CA GLN A 627 -3.38 -25.30 -20.63
C GLN A 627 -4.02 -26.63 -20.99
N PRO A 628 -3.48 -27.76 -20.49
CA PRO A 628 -4.03 -29.07 -20.84
C PRO A 628 -5.46 -29.28 -20.32
N TYR A 629 -5.83 -28.59 -19.24
CA TYR A 629 -7.16 -28.65 -18.63
C TYR A 629 -7.74 -27.26 -18.46
N GLY A 630 -9.03 -27.08 -18.75
CA GLY A 630 -9.70 -25.79 -18.69
C GLY A 630 -9.71 -25.14 -17.30
N TYR A 631 -9.69 -25.92 -16.23
CA TYR A 631 -9.68 -25.42 -14.86
C TYR A 631 -8.31 -24.86 -14.42
N LEU A 632 -7.24 -25.09 -15.18
CA LEU A 632 -5.93 -24.49 -14.96
C LEU A 632 -5.84 -23.06 -15.50
N SER A 633 -6.69 -22.72 -16.47
CA SER A 633 -6.66 -21.39 -17.08
C SER A 633 -7.04 -20.31 -16.08
N LYS A 634 -6.25 -19.25 -16.06
CA LYS A 634 -6.52 -18.03 -15.28
C LYS A 634 -7.50 -17.10 -15.99
N LYS A 635 -7.78 -17.32 -17.28
CA LYS A 635 -8.78 -16.57 -18.06
C LYS A 635 -10.19 -16.83 -17.49
N GLY A 636 -11.01 -15.81 -17.42
CA GLY A 636 -12.34 -15.89 -16.84
C GLY A 636 -12.42 -15.57 -15.35
N TYR A 637 -11.29 -15.55 -14.63
CA TYR A 637 -11.19 -15.28 -13.20
C TYR A 637 -10.77 -13.82 -12.92
N PRO A 638 -10.99 -13.33 -11.68
CA PRO A 638 -10.49 -12.03 -11.25
C PRO A 638 -8.96 -11.95 -11.24
N ILE A 639 -8.41 -10.74 -11.38
CA ILE A 639 -6.98 -10.53 -11.17
C ILE A 639 -6.63 -10.87 -9.71
N GLY A 640 -5.58 -11.67 -9.52
CA GLY A 640 -5.15 -12.11 -8.20
C GLY A 640 -5.95 -13.28 -7.63
N GLN A 641 -6.79 -13.93 -8.45
CA GLN A 641 -7.41 -15.21 -8.07
C GLN A 641 -6.34 -16.19 -7.62
N CYS A 642 -6.53 -16.76 -6.44
CA CYS A 642 -5.65 -17.79 -5.95
C CYS A 642 -5.89 -19.10 -6.71
N PHE A 643 -4.80 -19.71 -7.18
CA PHE A 643 -4.79 -21.06 -7.73
C PHE A 643 -3.98 -21.96 -6.78
N GLY A 644 -4.50 -23.11 -6.49
CA GLY A 644 -3.89 -24.03 -5.55
C GLY A 644 -4.56 -25.40 -5.57
N TRP A 645 -4.10 -26.25 -4.68
CA TRP A 645 -4.59 -27.62 -4.56
C TRP A 645 -5.73 -27.72 -3.54
N GLU A 646 -6.69 -28.59 -3.82
CA GLU A 646 -7.77 -28.91 -2.89
C GLU A 646 -7.31 -29.98 -1.91
N ALA A 647 -7.11 -29.61 -0.64
CA ALA A 647 -6.85 -30.53 0.44
C ALA A 647 -8.14 -31.29 0.79
N ILE A 648 -8.04 -32.62 0.89
CA ILE A 648 -9.16 -33.50 1.23
C ILE A 648 -8.96 -34.23 2.57
N GLY A 649 -7.96 -33.86 3.35
CA GLY A 649 -7.61 -34.40 4.64
C GLY A 649 -6.13 -34.70 4.77
N TYR A 650 -5.79 -35.62 5.64
CA TYR A 650 -4.41 -36.07 5.91
C TYR A 650 -4.29 -37.57 5.68
N PHE A 651 -3.13 -38.03 5.28
CA PHE A 651 -2.84 -39.44 5.20
C PHE A 651 -2.93 -40.08 6.59
N ARG A 652 -3.71 -41.14 6.72
CA ARG A 652 -3.95 -41.77 8.02
C ARG A 652 -2.81 -42.72 8.44
N ASP A 653 -2.26 -43.45 7.48
CA ASP A 653 -1.23 -44.46 7.65
C ASP A 653 -0.57 -44.80 6.30
N GLU A 654 0.39 -45.72 6.31
CA GLU A 654 1.12 -46.19 5.13
C GLU A 654 0.23 -46.90 4.11
N GLU A 655 -0.84 -47.54 4.56
CA GLU A 655 -1.79 -48.20 3.68
C GLU A 655 -2.63 -47.17 2.91
N ASP A 656 -3.07 -46.13 3.58
CA ASP A 656 -3.76 -45.01 2.95
C ASP A 656 -2.86 -44.30 1.90
N ILE A 657 -1.57 -44.15 2.18
CA ILE A 657 -0.60 -43.60 1.20
C ILE A 657 -0.52 -44.50 -0.03
N LYS A 658 -0.36 -45.81 0.14
CA LYS A 658 -0.26 -46.78 -0.96
C LYS A 658 -1.50 -46.82 -1.84
N ASN A 659 -2.67 -46.63 -1.24
CA ASN A 659 -3.97 -46.66 -1.93
C ASN A 659 -4.39 -45.30 -2.53
N SER A 660 -3.63 -44.27 -2.34
CA SER A 660 -3.91 -42.90 -2.80
C SER A 660 -3.10 -42.54 -4.04
N PRO A 661 -3.53 -41.52 -4.82
CA PRO A 661 -2.71 -40.94 -5.88
C PRO A 661 -1.33 -40.50 -5.38
N VAL A 662 -0.31 -40.72 -6.20
CA VAL A 662 1.08 -40.33 -5.86
C VAL A 662 1.25 -38.84 -5.86
N GLN A 663 1.64 -38.22 -4.75
CA GLN A 663 1.94 -36.77 -4.66
C GLN A 663 3.40 -36.51 -4.99
N LYS A 664 3.70 -35.76 -6.07
CA LYS A 664 5.05 -35.53 -6.61
C LYS A 664 5.83 -34.38 -5.98
N PHE A 665 5.36 -33.82 -4.88
CA PHE A 665 5.94 -32.58 -4.33
C PHE A 665 7.12 -32.81 -3.39
N SER A 666 6.96 -33.75 -2.49
CA SER A 666 7.97 -34.29 -1.61
C SER A 666 7.54 -35.69 -1.18
N GLU A 667 8.43 -36.45 -0.57
CA GLU A 667 8.07 -37.72 0.11
C GLU A 667 6.93 -37.43 1.11
N VAL A 668 5.86 -38.23 1.05
CA VAL A 668 4.72 -38.10 1.95
C VAL A 668 4.74 -39.18 3.02
N ARG A 669 4.23 -38.84 4.21
CA ARG A 669 4.16 -39.69 5.39
C ARG A 669 2.80 -39.55 6.04
N PRO A 670 2.40 -40.49 6.93
CA PRO A 670 1.18 -40.32 7.71
C PRO A 670 1.11 -38.96 8.39
N GLY A 671 -0.03 -38.29 8.28
CA GLY A 671 -0.24 -36.93 8.78
C GLY A 671 0.09 -35.79 7.79
N ASP A 672 0.65 -36.09 6.64
CA ASP A 672 0.82 -35.09 5.57
C ASP A 672 -0.50 -34.83 4.83
N VAL A 673 -0.61 -33.63 4.23
CA VAL A 673 -1.80 -33.20 3.51
C VAL A 673 -2.04 -34.05 2.28
N LYS A 674 -3.26 -34.54 2.16
CA LYS A 674 -3.75 -35.33 1.03
C LYS A 674 -4.55 -34.41 0.07
N TYR A 675 -4.20 -34.42 -1.21
CA TYR A 675 -4.83 -33.58 -2.22
C TYR A 675 -5.72 -34.37 -3.16
N ARG A 676 -6.70 -33.67 -3.77
CA ARG A 676 -7.61 -34.23 -4.75
C ARG A 676 -6.93 -34.36 -6.12
N ASP A 677 -7.02 -35.55 -6.72
CA ASP A 677 -6.70 -35.80 -8.11
C ASP A 677 -7.86 -35.25 -8.97
N LEU A 678 -7.59 -34.19 -9.74
CA LEU A 678 -8.60 -33.52 -10.53
C LEU A 678 -8.71 -34.08 -11.94
N ASN A 679 -7.64 -34.62 -12.50
CA ASN A 679 -7.58 -35.14 -13.84
C ASN A 679 -7.78 -36.67 -13.90
N GLY A 680 -7.70 -37.38 -12.76
CA GLY A 680 -7.93 -38.83 -12.63
C GLY A 680 -6.75 -39.70 -13.07
N ASP A 681 -5.55 -39.14 -13.20
CA ASP A 681 -4.36 -39.86 -13.67
C ASP A 681 -3.61 -40.59 -12.56
N LYS A 682 -4.09 -40.52 -11.32
CA LYS A 682 -3.51 -41.09 -10.10
C LYS A 682 -2.17 -40.45 -9.69
N VAL A 683 -1.91 -39.24 -10.15
CA VAL A 683 -0.72 -38.46 -9.79
C VAL A 683 -1.17 -37.06 -9.45
N ILE A 684 -0.72 -36.55 -8.29
CA ILE A 684 -0.97 -35.18 -7.91
C ILE A 684 0.26 -34.32 -8.27
N ASP A 685 0.07 -33.41 -9.21
CA ASP A 685 1.12 -32.49 -9.67
C ASP A 685 0.55 -31.11 -10.02
N SER A 686 1.22 -30.36 -10.90
CA SER A 686 0.74 -29.04 -11.33
C SER A 686 -0.58 -29.05 -12.09
N ASN A 687 -0.99 -30.22 -12.62
CA ASN A 687 -2.25 -30.38 -13.34
C ASN A 687 -3.48 -30.47 -12.42
N ASP A 688 -3.29 -30.61 -11.09
CA ASP A 688 -4.37 -30.69 -10.11
C ASP A 688 -4.63 -29.36 -9.38
N GLN A 689 -4.14 -28.27 -9.93
CA GLN A 689 -4.46 -26.93 -9.44
C GLN A 689 -5.81 -26.46 -9.99
N LYS A 690 -6.55 -25.73 -9.18
CA LYS A 690 -7.74 -24.99 -9.61
C LYS A 690 -7.85 -23.65 -8.90
N ALA A 691 -8.78 -22.82 -9.35
CA ALA A 691 -9.14 -21.62 -8.61
C ALA A 691 -9.72 -21.99 -7.25
N ILE A 692 -9.17 -21.43 -6.18
CA ILE A 692 -9.60 -21.62 -4.79
C ILE A 692 -9.91 -20.28 -4.14
N GLY A 693 -11.01 -20.22 -3.38
CA GLY A 693 -11.44 -18.99 -2.70
C GLY A 693 -11.65 -17.79 -3.62
N TYR A 694 -11.46 -16.61 -3.04
CA TYR A 694 -11.50 -15.32 -3.72
C TYR A 694 -10.09 -14.82 -4.05
N SER A 695 -10.01 -13.66 -4.70
CA SER A 695 -8.73 -12.97 -4.93
C SER A 695 -8.00 -12.72 -3.62
N THR A 696 -6.69 -12.99 -3.60
CA THR A 696 -5.79 -12.64 -2.49
C THR A 696 -5.10 -11.28 -2.71
N ALA A 697 -5.31 -10.66 -3.85
CA ALA A 697 -4.69 -9.38 -4.17
C ALA A 697 -5.52 -8.19 -3.68
N ILE A 698 -6.85 -8.24 -3.87
CA ILE A 698 -7.76 -7.15 -3.55
C ILE A 698 -9.17 -7.68 -3.30
N PRO A 699 -9.91 -7.14 -2.31
CA PRO A 699 -11.29 -7.50 -2.07
C PRO A 699 -12.22 -7.02 -3.18
N GLU A 700 -13.25 -7.81 -3.52
CA GLU A 700 -14.31 -7.41 -4.43
C GLU A 700 -15.33 -6.47 -3.77
N ILE A 701 -15.54 -6.59 -2.45
CA ILE A 701 -16.45 -5.76 -1.65
C ILE A 701 -15.62 -4.91 -0.70
N TYR A 702 -15.90 -3.61 -0.72
CA TYR A 702 -15.30 -2.63 0.19
C TYR A 702 -16.36 -1.66 0.69
N TYR A 703 -16.46 -1.46 2.00
CA TYR A 703 -17.45 -0.58 2.58
C TYR A 703 -16.93 0.19 3.78
N GLY A 704 -17.57 1.33 4.05
CA GLY A 704 -17.27 2.14 5.23
C GLY A 704 -18.56 2.73 5.81
N ILE A 705 -18.59 2.86 7.13
CA ILE A 705 -19.67 3.50 7.88
C ILE A 705 -19.03 4.56 8.76
N ASN A 706 -19.50 5.80 8.63
CA ASN A 706 -19.07 6.90 9.48
C ASN A 706 -20.26 7.48 10.23
N LEU A 707 -20.08 7.61 11.53
CA LEU A 707 -21.08 8.08 12.48
C LEU A 707 -20.51 9.23 13.28
N GLY A 708 -21.31 10.24 13.56
CA GLY A 708 -20.90 11.28 14.48
C GLY A 708 -22.06 12.01 15.09
N PHE A 709 -21.85 12.51 16.30
CA PHE A 709 -22.76 13.42 16.96
C PHE A 709 -22.01 14.47 17.78
N GLU A 710 -22.62 15.61 17.95
CA GLU A 710 -22.16 16.66 18.87
C GLU A 710 -23.35 17.15 19.71
N TYR A 711 -23.16 17.23 21.02
CA TYR A 711 -24.12 17.78 21.97
C TYR A 711 -23.43 18.76 22.93
N LYS A 712 -23.81 20.04 22.84
CA LYS A 712 -23.26 21.11 23.70
C LYS A 712 -21.73 21.15 23.78
N GLY A 713 -21.07 20.92 22.66
CA GLY A 713 -19.63 20.91 22.54
C GLY A 713 -18.94 19.56 22.78
N PHE A 714 -19.60 18.60 23.39
CA PHE A 714 -19.10 17.22 23.46
C PHE A 714 -19.45 16.49 22.17
N GLY A 715 -18.48 15.90 21.51
CA GLY A 715 -18.70 15.18 20.27
C GLY A 715 -17.95 13.85 20.18
N VAL A 716 -18.50 12.97 19.37
CA VAL A 716 -17.93 11.66 19.05
C VAL A 716 -18.07 11.42 17.56
N ASP A 717 -16.98 11.01 16.92
CA ASP A 717 -16.94 10.53 15.54
C ASP A 717 -16.37 9.13 15.50
N ALA A 718 -16.97 8.23 14.76
CA ALA A 718 -16.50 6.85 14.56
C ALA A 718 -16.49 6.50 13.09
N LEU A 719 -15.42 5.88 12.63
CA LEU A 719 -15.26 5.38 11.27
C LEU A 719 -15.01 3.89 11.31
N PHE A 720 -15.90 3.14 10.72
CA PHE A 720 -15.77 1.70 10.49
C PHE A 720 -15.44 1.42 9.03
N GLN A 721 -14.67 0.38 8.80
CA GLN A 721 -14.32 -0.10 7.47
C GLN A 721 -14.38 -1.61 7.44
N GLY A 722 -14.92 -2.16 6.35
CA GLY A 722 -14.93 -3.58 6.13
C GLY A 722 -14.68 -3.97 4.68
N VAL A 723 -14.31 -5.22 4.50
CA VAL A 723 -14.13 -5.86 3.19
C VAL A 723 -14.83 -7.22 3.16
N GLY A 724 -15.14 -7.67 1.95
CA GLY A 724 -15.71 -8.99 1.71
C GLY A 724 -15.27 -9.55 0.36
N HIS A 725 -15.55 -10.82 0.10
CA HIS A 725 -15.05 -11.53 -1.07
C HIS A 725 -13.54 -11.35 -1.23
N TYR A 726 -12.82 -11.71 -0.18
CA TYR A 726 -11.37 -11.61 -0.09
C TYR A 726 -10.82 -12.86 0.62
N SER A 727 -9.74 -13.41 0.12
CA SER A 727 -9.04 -14.54 0.74
C SER A 727 -7.61 -14.17 1.08
N VAL A 728 -7.07 -14.82 2.09
CA VAL A 728 -5.67 -14.70 2.50
C VAL A 728 -5.03 -16.08 2.58
N MET A 729 -3.75 -16.16 2.27
CA MET A 729 -2.99 -17.40 2.33
C MET A 729 -2.15 -17.41 3.61
N LEU A 730 -2.45 -18.30 4.55
CA LEU A 730 -1.74 -18.48 5.81
C LEU A 730 -0.40 -19.19 5.56
N ASN A 731 0.61 -18.45 5.10
CA ASN A 731 1.90 -18.99 4.71
C ASN A 731 3.10 -18.31 5.40
N THR A 732 2.83 -17.57 6.48
CA THR A 732 3.88 -16.91 7.25
C THR A 732 4.68 -17.95 8.04
N ALA A 733 5.98 -17.98 7.82
CA ALA A 733 6.91 -18.86 8.52
C ALA A 733 6.80 -18.68 10.05
N SER A 734 7.03 -19.72 10.81
CA SER A 734 6.93 -19.79 12.27
C SER A 734 5.51 -19.58 12.83
N VAL A 735 4.68 -18.76 12.19
CA VAL A 735 3.32 -18.48 12.64
C VAL A 735 2.35 -19.58 12.18
N TYR A 736 2.26 -19.82 10.88
CA TYR A 736 1.37 -20.80 10.28
C TYR A 736 2.11 -22.02 9.72
N TRP A 737 3.37 -21.81 9.26
CA TRP A 737 4.26 -22.86 8.78
C TRP A 737 5.42 -23.05 9.76
N PRO A 738 5.22 -23.89 10.80
CA PRO A 738 6.17 -24.03 11.91
C PRO A 738 7.36 -24.92 11.57
N LEU A 739 8.46 -24.77 12.30
CA LEU A 739 9.68 -25.61 12.34
C LEU A 739 10.43 -25.77 11.01
N ARG A 740 9.86 -25.30 9.91
CA ARG A 740 10.48 -25.35 8.59
C ARG A 740 11.81 -24.61 8.58
N ASN A 741 12.87 -25.24 8.09
CA ASN A 741 14.23 -24.66 8.09
C ASN A 741 14.69 -24.19 9.48
N ASN A 742 14.38 -24.95 10.52
CA ASN A 742 14.71 -24.67 11.93
C ASN A 742 14.09 -23.36 12.47
N THR A 743 12.98 -22.93 11.94
CA THR A 743 12.24 -21.77 12.43
C THR A 743 11.44 -22.09 13.70
N ASN A 744 10.80 -21.09 14.25
CA ASN A 744 10.01 -21.17 15.47
C ASN A 744 8.65 -21.87 15.23
N ILE A 745 7.87 -22.03 16.30
CA ILE A 745 6.48 -22.50 16.27
C ILE A 745 5.61 -21.61 17.14
N SER A 746 4.46 -21.22 16.60
CA SER A 746 3.52 -20.35 17.29
C SER A 746 2.48 -21.13 18.11
N ASN A 747 1.87 -20.44 19.08
CA ASN A 747 0.73 -20.94 19.85
C ASN A 747 -0.52 -21.17 18.98
N TRP A 748 -0.63 -20.52 17.79
CA TRP A 748 -1.68 -20.83 16.83
C TRP A 748 -1.64 -22.31 16.41
N TYR A 749 -0.45 -22.82 16.14
CA TYR A 749 -0.27 -24.22 15.74
C TYR A 749 -0.36 -25.17 16.92
N LEU A 750 0.15 -24.78 18.07
CA LEU A 750 0.22 -25.62 19.26
C LEU A 750 -1.09 -25.69 20.04
N ASN A 751 -1.81 -24.56 20.18
CA ASN A 751 -2.91 -24.41 21.12
C ASN A 751 -4.26 -24.14 20.43
N ASP A 752 -4.26 -23.40 19.32
CA ASP A 752 -5.51 -23.01 18.63
C ASP A 752 -5.95 -24.03 17.59
N LYS A 753 -5.05 -24.91 17.15
CA LYS A 753 -5.31 -25.95 16.16
C LYS A 753 -5.10 -27.34 16.75
N ILE A 754 -5.76 -28.30 16.15
CA ILE A 754 -5.57 -29.73 16.47
C ILE A 754 -4.64 -30.28 15.39
N ARG A 755 -3.36 -30.43 15.75
CA ARG A 755 -2.38 -31.04 14.84
C ARG A 755 -2.57 -32.52 14.73
N TRP A 756 -2.22 -33.04 13.58
CA TRP A 756 -2.26 -34.48 13.37
C TRP A 756 -1.22 -35.20 14.23
N THR A 757 -1.69 -36.18 14.96
CA THR A 757 -0.94 -37.22 15.70
C THR A 757 -1.71 -38.53 15.57
N GLU A 758 -1.13 -39.64 15.97
CA GLU A 758 -1.84 -40.95 16.00
C GLU A 758 -3.15 -40.89 16.81
N ASP A 759 -3.16 -40.10 17.89
CA ASP A 759 -4.34 -39.95 18.75
C ASP A 759 -5.38 -38.97 18.20
N THR A 760 -4.97 -38.05 17.35
CA THR A 760 -5.84 -36.97 16.85
C THR A 760 -6.16 -37.06 15.36
N LYS A 761 -5.71 -38.13 14.70
CA LYS A 761 -5.83 -38.30 13.23
C LYS A 761 -7.23 -38.13 12.65
N ASP A 762 -8.27 -38.38 13.44
CA ASP A 762 -9.67 -38.27 13.02
C ASP A 762 -10.26 -36.88 13.19
N ILE A 763 -9.63 -36.01 13.97
CA ILE A 763 -10.12 -34.68 14.32
C ILE A 763 -9.12 -33.55 13.96
N ALA A 764 -7.95 -33.91 13.44
CA ALA A 764 -6.90 -32.95 13.08
C ALA A 764 -7.38 -31.94 12.03
N ASN A 765 -6.97 -30.69 12.19
CA ASN A 765 -7.26 -29.61 11.26
C ASN A 765 -6.01 -28.88 10.74
N VAL A 766 -4.83 -29.30 11.20
CA VAL A 766 -3.52 -28.97 10.62
C VAL A 766 -2.67 -30.24 10.50
N PRO A 767 -1.72 -30.30 9.55
CA PRO A 767 -0.90 -31.49 9.35
C PRO A 767 0.00 -31.81 10.54
N ARG A 768 0.70 -32.94 10.47
CA ARG A 768 1.75 -33.31 11.44
C ARG A 768 2.87 -32.26 11.46
N LEU A 769 3.59 -32.17 12.55
CA LEU A 769 4.82 -31.40 12.63
C LEU A 769 5.91 -32.05 11.78
N THR A 770 6.78 -31.21 11.19
CA THR A 770 7.93 -31.64 10.39
C THR A 770 9.03 -30.58 10.46
N THR A 771 10.30 -31.03 10.49
CA THR A 771 11.48 -30.15 10.39
C THR A 771 11.96 -30.00 8.95
N LEU A 772 11.44 -30.82 8.05
CA LEU A 772 11.80 -30.84 6.63
C LEU A 772 11.15 -29.66 5.88
N ASP A 773 11.76 -29.31 4.74
CA ASP A 773 11.14 -28.42 3.75
C ASP A 773 10.04 -29.18 3.00
N ASN A 774 8.99 -29.56 3.71
CA ASN A 774 7.89 -30.40 3.22
C ASN A 774 7.04 -29.62 2.22
N ALA A 775 7.47 -29.67 0.93
CA ALA A 775 6.78 -28.98 -0.16
C ALA A 775 5.36 -29.55 -0.41
N ASN A 776 5.01 -30.71 0.16
CA ASN A 776 3.66 -31.25 0.12
C ASN A 776 2.74 -30.49 1.08
N ASN A 777 3.14 -30.30 2.33
CA ASN A 777 2.31 -29.62 3.34
C ASN A 777 2.30 -28.10 3.15
N PHE A 778 3.45 -27.51 2.78
CA PHE A 778 3.65 -26.06 2.75
C PHE A 778 3.54 -25.50 1.34
N ARG A 779 2.30 -25.41 0.84
CA ARG A 779 1.97 -24.87 -0.47
C ARG A 779 0.60 -24.20 -0.50
N ASN A 780 0.37 -23.40 -1.52
CA ASN A 780 -0.93 -22.76 -1.74
C ASN A 780 -2.01 -23.82 -1.94
N SER A 781 -2.86 -23.99 -0.96
CA SER A 781 -3.93 -24.99 -0.97
C SER A 781 -5.10 -24.52 -0.11
N THR A 782 -6.20 -25.22 -0.19
CA THR A 782 -7.36 -24.96 0.67
C THR A 782 -7.06 -25.21 2.15
N GLN A 783 -5.98 -25.95 2.48
CA GLN A 783 -5.50 -26.15 3.85
C GLN A 783 -5.12 -24.83 4.52
N TRP A 784 -4.51 -23.90 3.75
CA TRP A 784 -3.96 -22.67 4.24
C TRP A 784 -4.71 -21.42 3.77
N LEU A 785 -5.76 -21.62 2.98
CA LEU A 785 -6.59 -20.52 2.49
C LEU A 785 -7.64 -20.15 3.54
N GLU A 786 -7.60 -18.91 4.00
CA GLU A 786 -8.54 -18.41 5.00
C GLU A 786 -9.40 -17.28 4.43
N ASN A 787 -10.57 -17.07 5.05
CA ASN A 787 -11.42 -15.93 4.76
C ASN A 787 -10.73 -14.63 5.20
N GLY A 788 -10.41 -13.76 4.24
CA GLY A 788 -9.75 -12.47 4.48
C GLY A 788 -10.73 -11.32 4.80
N SER A 789 -12.04 -11.60 4.90
CA SER A 789 -13.02 -10.57 5.24
C SER A 789 -12.81 -10.03 6.65
N TYR A 790 -12.96 -8.71 6.81
CA TYR A 790 -12.84 -8.07 8.11
C TYR A 790 -13.79 -6.88 8.27
N PHE A 791 -14.01 -6.50 9.53
CA PHE A 791 -14.69 -5.27 9.94
C PHE A 791 -13.88 -4.60 11.05
N LYS A 792 -13.38 -3.38 10.80
CA LYS A 792 -12.45 -2.67 11.70
C LYS A 792 -13.03 -1.32 12.13
N LEU A 793 -12.82 -0.96 13.40
CA LEU A 793 -12.97 0.42 13.87
C LEU A 793 -11.68 1.18 13.56
N ARG A 794 -11.68 1.88 12.43
CA ARG A 794 -10.50 2.58 11.91
C ARG A 794 -10.16 3.83 12.67
N ASN A 795 -11.18 4.58 13.08
CA ASN A 795 -10.98 5.81 13.82
C ASN A 795 -12.13 6.02 14.80
N LEU A 796 -11.79 6.35 16.02
CA LEU A 796 -12.71 6.86 17.04
C LEU A 796 -12.14 8.17 17.55
N ASN A 797 -12.90 9.25 17.46
CA ASN A 797 -12.53 10.57 17.94
C ASN A 797 -13.55 11.06 18.93
N VAL A 798 -13.11 11.34 20.14
CA VAL A 798 -13.94 11.94 21.23
C VAL A 798 -13.36 13.30 21.51
N TYR A 799 -14.17 14.33 21.48
CA TYR A 799 -13.71 15.70 21.66
C TYR A 799 -14.67 16.55 22.48
N TYR A 800 -14.11 17.62 23.07
CA TYR A 800 -14.87 18.65 23.73
C TYR A 800 -14.44 20.04 23.25
N ASN A 801 -15.38 20.77 22.69
CA ASN A 801 -15.25 22.18 22.35
C ASN A 801 -15.65 23.02 23.56
N PHE A 802 -14.71 23.75 24.12
CA PHE A 802 -15.01 24.66 25.23
C PHE A 802 -15.96 25.78 24.77
N PRO A 803 -16.85 26.25 25.65
CA PRO A 803 -17.72 27.39 25.33
C PRO A 803 -16.93 28.59 24.85
N SER A 804 -17.39 29.27 23.82
CA SER A 804 -16.69 30.44 23.25
C SER A 804 -16.49 31.58 24.26
N SER A 805 -17.35 31.66 25.29
CA SER A 805 -17.19 32.59 26.39
C SER A 805 -15.94 32.35 27.25
N TRP A 806 -15.54 31.07 27.41
CA TRP A 806 -14.30 30.71 28.11
C TRP A 806 -13.07 30.98 27.26
N ALA A 807 -13.11 30.59 25.97
CA ALA A 807 -12.04 30.83 25.03
C ALA A 807 -11.69 32.33 24.92
N LYS A 808 -12.72 33.19 24.83
CA LYS A 808 -12.55 34.65 24.76
C LYS A 808 -11.90 35.25 25.99
N LYS A 809 -12.09 34.69 27.21
CA LYS A 809 -11.41 35.15 28.42
C LYS A 809 -9.89 35.02 28.35
N VAL A 810 -9.39 34.06 27.61
CA VAL A 810 -7.96 33.83 27.38
C VAL A 810 -7.49 34.31 25.97
N LYS A 811 -8.28 35.18 25.34
CA LYS A 811 -8.01 35.78 24.02
C LYS A 811 -7.89 34.75 22.88
N MET A 812 -8.64 33.68 22.96
CA MET A 812 -8.73 32.63 21.95
C MET A 812 -10.14 32.59 21.35
N GLU A 813 -10.26 32.21 20.07
CA GLU A 813 -11.55 32.04 19.43
C GLU A 813 -12.17 30.68 19.77
N LYS A 814 -11.37 29.61 19.76
CA LYS A 814 -11.81 28.24 20.02
C LYS A 814 -10.73 27.45 20.75
N ILE A 815 -11.14 26.64 21.71
CA ILE A 815 -10.31 25.65 22.38
C ILE A 815 -11.02 24.30 22.27
N GLN A 816 -10.31 23.27 21.83
CA GLN A 816 -10.82 21.91 21.77
C GLN A 816 -9.78 20.96 22.33
N VAL A 817 -10.19 20.07 23.21
CA VAL A 817 -9.42 18.88 23.60
C VAL A 817 -10.02 17.66 22.94
N TYR A 818 -9.18 16.70 22.56
CA TYR A 818 -9.64 15.47 21.94
C TYR A 818 -8.78 14.27 22.29
N ALA A 819 -9.40 13.10 22.28
CA ALA A 819 -8.75 11.80 22.26
C ALA A 819 -9.14 11.07 20.98
N ARG A 820 -8.17 10.60 20.24
CA ARG A 820 -8.39 9.88 18.97
C ARG A 820 -7.70 8.53 19.04
N ALA A 821 -8.43 7.47 18.76
CA ALA A 821 -7.90 6.13 18.63
C ALA A 821 -8.00 5.66 17.17
N ASN A 822 -6.94 5.01 16.68
CA ASN A 822 -6.91 4.41 15.34
C ASN A 822 -6.72 2.90 15.47
N ASN A 823 -7.40 2.13 14.61
CA ASN A 823 -7.35 0.66 14.55
C ASN A 823 -7.64 0.02 15.92
N LEU A 824 -8.72 0.46 16.59
CA LEU A 824 -8.99 0.09 17.98
C LEU A 824 -9.37 -1.40 18.11
N PHE A 825 -10.09 -1.94 17.15
CA PHE A 825 -10.37 -3.37 17.06
C PHE A 825 -10.59 -3.82 15.60
N SER A 826 -10.41 -5.12 15.40
CA SER A 826 -10.70 -5.84 14.15
C SER A 826 -11.54 -7.07 14.46
N LEU A 827 -12.60 -7.28 13.68
CA LEU A 827 -13.34 -8.53 13.61
C LEU A 827 -12.96 -9.21 12.30
N ASP A 828 -12.15 -10.23 12.37
CA ASP A 828 -11.64 -10.97 11.21
C ASP A 828 -11.38 -12.44 11.57
N HIS A 829 -10.92 -13.22 10.61
CA HIS A 829 -10.67 -14.65 10.75
C HIS A 829 -9.18 -14.99 10.90
N VAL A 830 -8.30 -13.97 10.89
CA VAL A 830 -6.85 -14.13 10.94
C VAL A 830 -6.35 -13.85 12.36
N LYS A 831 -5.79 -14.86 13.02
CA LYS A 831 -5.17 -14.68 14.33
C LYS A 831 -3.67 -14.38 14.20
N TYR A 832 -3.13 -13.59 15.11
CA TYR A 832 -1.70 -13.27 15.27
C TYR A 832 -1.05 -12.45 14.15
N MET A 833 -1.77 -12.14 13.09
CA MET A 833 -1.28 -11.32 11.98
C MET A 833 -2.37 -10.33 11.54
N ASN A 834 -1.96 -9.28 10.83
CA ASN A 834 -2.92 -8.36 10.22
C ASN A 834 -3.53 -8.98 8.96
N CYS A 835 -4.86 -9.10 8.90
CA CYS A 835 -5.57 -9.64 7.74
C CYS A 835 -5.36 -8.85 6.42
N GLU A 836 -4.81 -7.64 6.49
CA GLU A 836 -4.48 -6.82 5.31
C GLU A 836 -3.05 -7.05 4.82
N ASP A 837 -2.14 -7.56 5.69
CA ASP A 837 -0.74 -7.83 5.37
C ASP A 837 -0.20 -8.95 6.27
N LEU A 838 -0.03 -10.15 5.71
CA LEU A 838 0.48 -11.33 6.43
C LEU A 838 2.02 -11.43 6.41
N LYS A 839 2.71 -10.42 5.91
CA LYS A 839 4.18 -10.43 5.93
C LYS A 839 4.69 -10.14 7.33
N ILE A 840 5.78 -10.81 7.69
CA ILE A 840 6.55 -10.43 8.88
C ILE A 840 7.22 -9.09 8.60
N ASN A 841 6.71 -8.06 9.24
CA ASN A 841 7.22 -6.71 9.20
C ASN A 841 7.05 -6.07 10.58
N TYR A 842 7.06 -4.74 10.64
CA TYR A 842 6.69 -4.01 11.84
C TYR A 842 5.30 -4.42 12.33
N PRO A 843 5.10 -4.64 13.65
CA PRO A 843 3.81 -5.06 14.20
C PRO A 843 2.67 -4.12 13.84
N ASP A 844 1.46 -4.67 13.73
CA ASP A 844 0.24 -3.87 13.61
C ASP A 844 0.04 -3.04 14.89
N MET A 845 -0.44 -1.80 14.74
CA MET A 845 -0.49 -0.84 15.84
C MET A 845 -1.90 -0.31 16.03
N THR A 846 -2.38 -0.39 17.25
CA THR A 846 -3.43 0.50 17.74
C THR A 846 -2.79 1.77 18.27
N SER A 847 -3.23 2.93 17.81
CA SER A 847 -2.67 4.20 18.24
C SER A 847 -3.72 5.07 18.92
N VAL A 848 -3.36 5.65 20.07
CA VAL A 848 -4.20 6.60 20.81
C VAL A 848 -3.48 7.94 20.90
N TYR A 849 -4.16 8.99 20.47
CA TYR A 849 -3.66 10.36 20.46
C TYR A 849 -4.46 11.24 21.41
N PHE A 850 -3.80 12.01 22.21
CA PHE A 850 -4.39 13.08 23.02
C PHE A 850 -3.96 14.41 22.43
N GLY A 851 -4.92 15.28 22.13
CA GLY A 851 -4.62 16.54 21.45
C GLY A 851 -5.32 17.74 21.99
N LEU A 852 -4.70 18.88 21.76
CA LEU A 852 -5.18 20.21 22.09
C LEU A 852 -5.13 21.04 20.81
N ASN A 853 -6.29 21.57 20.42
CA ASN A 853 -6.46 22.46 19.29
C ASN A 853 -6.90 23.83 19.77
N ILE A 854 -6.13 24.86 19.42
CA ILE A 854 -6.37 26.25 19.82
C ILE A 854 -6.47 27.09 18.55
N ASN A 855 -7.48 27.96 18.51
CA ASN A 855 -7.64 28.96 17.43
C ASN A 855 -7.65 30.36 18.05
N PHE A 856 -6.80 31.26 17.49
CA PHE A 856 -6.63 32.64 17.92
C PHE A 856 -7.27 33.61 16.93
#